data_9b5fc77a0cb3f59dd89b85444ba707b4
#
_entry.id   9b5fc77a0cb3f59dd89b85444ba707b4
#
_cell.length_a   1.000
_cell.length_b   1.000
_cell.length_c   1.000
_cell.angle_alpha   90.00
_cell.angle_beta   90.00
_cell.angle_gamma   90.00
#
_symmetry.space_group_name_H-M   'P 1'
#
loop_
_entity.id
_entity.type
_entity.pdbx_description
1 polymer ?
#
loop_
_entity_poly.entity_id
_entity_poly.type
_entity_poly.pdbx_seq_one_letter_code
_entity_poly.pdbx_strand_id
1 'polypeptide(L)'
;MKAVVRILLLLIVSALCYCTTTKGQTVGLVLSGGGAKGYAHVGVIKALEEHGIPIDYVTGTSMGAIVAGLYASGYSPDEMVKIFNSDNFKNYYKGNLPAKYIDYFRYEQPDVSLLRVDLRRKSNKIALALPTNIIASQPMDFGLIDLFARSSAGAGNDFDNLFVPFRCVGADVYNNREKVFEAGDLGTAIRASMAIPFVFKPVELEGTLYYDGGIYNNFPIETMREVFNPDIIIGVYVSAFGNDVAPSSDDLLAQIESVVMGEQKSIDLENGKGIVLSFKFKDVGIMDFQKLDYVVNMGYEHCNEMIDSIMNLVNRRKSSDELMAERKIYRDSLPELKFDSIIIDGNIRKTEKEYIEKSVNLKRIKRHLKDTLMDFKTVESNYYKLVSDYQVKLATPLAEYNDSTGDFNVRFKVKKDNRLSIGLGAVVSNGSSSMVYLGASYKLLGKLSGLFKANFYYGRFYASAMLSGRVDFPAYQPFAIELSGTLNRYDFFKGSSRVLSMTYQPPYIIDYENNVRLDVTSPISRHSIVKFGIATGEQKYSYFQVSSYQSSDTADITSFKYFTEHLTFNYNTLNYRMYPTGGREFVVDLRHVVGTEMNNPGSTTALTDVYRMRHTWIQMNLIADHYSRIVKYLTIGAYAQLFVSNRPLFRNYSSSVLGAPAFAPVMNSKTLLLTNYRANNFFAVGVKPIVNITPRLNLRTEFYFYMPFRKILKEEMSSNVYTPMYSERFTYYYIMGSAALVYNTRFGPLGVSINYLDDDKVNWYFMFHLGFMMFNKKGLDY
;
A
#
# COMPACT_ATOMS: atom_id res chain seq x y z
N MET A 1 27.57 77.29 -34.43
CA MET A 1 26.98 76.11 -35.15
C MET A 1 27.40 74.78 -34.57
N LYS A 2 28.72 74.43 -34.36
CA LYS A 2 29.11 73.10 -33.82
C LYS A 2 28.63 72.78 -32.42
N ALA A 3 28.46 73.74 -31.52
CA ALA A 3 27.95 73.55 -30.18
C ALA A 3 26.41 73.28 -30.14
N VAL A 4 25.62 73.97 -30.98
CA VAL A 4 24.23 73.80 -31.11
C VAL A 4 23.87 72.43 -31.67
N VAL A 5 24.64 71.96 -32.70
CA VAL A 5 24.47 70.61 -33.24
C VAL A 5 24.81 69.52 -32.25
N ARG A 6 25.83 69.70 -31.36
CA ARG A 6 26.12 68.74 -30.24
C ARG A 6 25.05 68.71 -29.18
N ILE A 7 24.45 69.86 -28.85
CA ILE A 7 23.34 69.92 -27.88
C ILE A 7 22.09 69.32 -28.48
N LEU A 8 21.80 69.53 -29.77
CA LEU A 8 20.69 68.85 -30.46
C LEU A 8 20.86 67.36 -30.59
N LEU A 9 22.08 66.88 -30.87
CA LEU A 9 22.43 65.43 -30.87
C LEU A 9 22.32 64.82 -29.50
N LEU A 10 22.74 65.49 -28.42
CA LEU A 10 22.58 65.04 -27.04
C LEU A 10 21.09 65.03 -26.63
N LEU A 11 20.30 65.97 -27.07
CA LEU A 11 18.85 65.99 -26.82
C LEU A 11 18.13 64.92 -27.63
N ILE A 12 18.55 64.63 -28.86
CA ILE A 12 18.00 63.51 -29.66
C ILE A 12 18.44 62.15 -29.06
N VAL A 13 19.68 61.99 -28.59
CA VAL A 13 20.15 60.79 -27.91
C VAL A 13 19.47 60.62 -26.57
N SER A 14 19.24 61.69 -25.79
CA SER A 14 18.48 61.61 -24.56
C SER A 14 17.00 61.34 -24.81
N ALA A 15 16.39 61.88 -25.89
CA ALA A 15 15.03 61.58 -26.29
C ALA A 15 14.87 60.13 -26.84
N LEU A 16 15.92 59.59 -27.49
CA LEU A 16 15.97 58.21 -27.93
C LEU A 16 16.25 57.25 -26.75
N CYS A 17 16.96 57.69 -25.68
CA CYS A 17 17.10 56.96 -24.42
C CYS A 17 15.86 57.03 -23.51
N TYR A 18 14.92 57.98 -23.74
CA TYR A 18 13.58 58.02 -23.21
C TYR A 18 12.58 57.25 -24.11
N CYS A 19 13.03 56.23 -24.84
CA CYS A 19 12.15 55.16 -25.24
C CYS A 19 11.69 54.51 -23.96
N THR A 20 10.63 55.03 -23.38
CA THR A 20 9.86 54.30 -22.39
C THR A 20 9.59 52.95 -23.00
N THR A 21 10.22 51.90 -22.50
CA THR A 21 9.69 50.56 -22.66
C THR A 21 8.29 50.63 -22.12
N THR A 22 7.31 50.80 -23.03
CA THR A 22 5.93 50.60 -22.68
C THR A 22 5.84 49.20 -22.18
N LYS A 23 5.79 49.08 -20.83
CA LYS A 23 5.64 47.78 -20.19
C LYS A 23 4.35 47.22 -20.81
N GLY A 24 4.50 46.16 -21.60
CA GLY A 24 3.31 45.52 -22.20
C GLY A 24 2.34 45.12 -21.11
N GLN A 25 1.08 45.14 -21.39
CA GLN A 25 0.01 44.74 -20.47
C GLN A 25 0.37 43.37 -19.82
N THR A 26 0.29 43.29 -18.53
CA THR A 26 0.62 42.07 -17.75
C THR A 26 -0.65 41.29 -17.38
N VAL A 27 -0.55 39.95 -17.42
CA VAL A 27 -1.68 39.05 -17.15
C VAL A 27 -1.31 38.08 -15.99
N GLY A 28 -2.12 38.10 -14.96
CA GLY A 28 -2.04 37.20 -13.83
C GLY A 28 -3.11 36.09 -13.93
N LEU A 29 -2.71 34.84 -13.73
CA LEU A 29 -3.59 33.68 -13.70
C LEU A 29 -3.75 33.19 -12.25
N VAL A 30 -5.01 33.08 -11.77
CA VAL A 30 -5.33 32.63 -10.42
C VAL A 30 -6.10 31.32 -10.48
N LEU A 31 -5.57 30.26 -9.81
CA LEU A 31 -6.12 28.91 -9.84
C LEU A 31 -6.60 28.48 -8.44
N SER A 32 -7.91 28.20 -8.31
CA SER A 32 -8.48 27.78 -7.02
C SER A 32 -8.13 26.35 -6.66
N GLY A 33 -8.26 25.99 -5.37
CA GLY A 33 -8.32 24.61 -4.93
C GLY A 33 -9.58 23.92 -5.46
N GLY A 34 -9.58 22.56 -5.43
CA GLY A 34 -10.75 21.81 -5.90
C GLY A 34 -10.52 20.30 -6.04
N GLY A 35 -9.38 19.78 -5.59
CA GLY A 35 -9.02 18.38 -5.77
C GLY A 35 -9.08 17.98 -7.26
N ALA A 36 -9.74 16.88 -7.60
CA ALA A 36 -9.85 16.39 -8.99
C ALA A 36 -10.54 17.39 -9.95
N LYS A 37 -11.39 18.28 -9.43
CA LYS A 37 -12.01 19.35 -10.22
C LYS A 37 -10.96 20.32 -10.80
N GLY A 38 -9.81 20.46 -10.10
CA GLY A 38 -8.70 21.30 -10.52
C GLY A 38 -8.00 20.87 -11.82
N TYR A 39 -8.31 19.70 -12.35
CA TYR A 39 -7.87 19.34 -13.71
C TYR A 39 -8.41 20.28 -14.80
N ALA A 40 -9.53 20.99 -14.54
CA ALA A 40 -10.05 22.01 -15.46
C ALA A 40 -9.05 23.14 -15.70
N HIS A 41 -8.20 23.47 -14.72
CA HIS A 41 -7.14 24.47 -14.88
C HIS A 41 -6.23 24.17 -16.07
N VAL A 42 -5.90 22.88 -16.30
CA VAL A 42 -5.05 22.45 -17.42
C VAL A 42 -5.74 22.74 -18.76
N GLY A 43 -7.05 22.46 -18.85
CA GLY A 43 -7.86 22.76 -20.04
C GLY A 43 -7.94 24.25 -20.32
N VAL A 44 -8.13 25.07 -19.28
CA VAL A 44 -8.13 26.53 -19.39
C VAL A 44 -6.77 27.06 -19.88
N ILE A 45 -5.66 26.63 -19.26
CA ILE A 45 -4.32 27.04 -19.68
C ILE A 45 -4.07 26.67 -21.15
N LYS A 46 -4.49 25.46 -21.57
CA LYS A 46 -4.38 25.01 -22.95
C LYS A 46 -5.13 25.94 -23.92
N ALA A 47 -6.36 26.28 -23.62
CA ALA A 47 -7.14 27.20 -24.43
C ALA A 47 -6.52 28.61 -24.49
N LEU A 48 -6.05 29.15 -23.37
CA LEU A 48 -5.37 30.44 -23.31
C LEU A 48 -4.12 30.48 -24.21
N GLU A 49 -3.27 29.42 -24.13
CA GLU A 49 -2.06 29.33 -24.95
C GLU A 49 -2.38 29.21 -26.46
N GLU A 50 -3.36 28.39 -26.84
CA GLU A 50 -3.78 28.24 -28.25
C GLU A 50 -4.29 29.54 -28.86
N HIS A 51 -4.88 30.41 -28.06
CA HIS A 51 -5.33 31.74 -28.47
C HIS A 51 -4.25 32.83 -28.23
N GLY A 52 -3.05 32.44 -27.84
CA GLY A 52 -1.93 33.36 -27.67
C GLY A 52 -2.08 34.32 -26.49
N ILE A 53 -2.88 34.00 -25.49
CA ILE A 53 -3.00 34.80 -24.26
C ILE A 53 -1.80 34.58 -23.40
N PRO A 54 -0.95 35.58 -23.12
CA PRO A 54 0.24 35.43 -22.28
C PRO A 54 -0.15 35.29 -20.79
N ILE A 55 0.64 34.56 -20.02
CA ILE A 55 0.52 34.42 -18.58
C ILE A 55 1.84 34.87 -17.98
N ASP A 56 1.86 36.02 -17.31
CA ASP A 56 3.07 36.62 -16.74
C ASP A 56 3.26 36.27 -15.26
N TYR A 57 2.18 36.01 -14.54
CA TYR A 57 2.19 35.62 -13.13
C TYR A 57 1.16 34.54 -12.86
N VAL A 58 1.45 33.65 -11.91
CA VAL A 58 0.49 32.61 -11.55
C VAL A 58 0.42 32.43 -10.04
N THR A 59 -0.81 32.34 -9.50
CA THR A 59 -1.05 31.97 -8.10
C THR A 59 -2.00 30.78 -8.00
N GLY A 60 -1.85 29.98 -6.95
CA GLY A 60 -2.71 28.82 -6.79
C GLY A 60 -2.83 28.30 -5.36
N THR A 61 -3.91 27.57 -5.11
CA THR A 61 -4.16 26.87 -3.85
C THR A 61 -4.48 25.40 -4.13
N SER A 62 -3.95 24.48 -3.31
CA SER A 62 -4.25 23.05 -3.40
C SER A 62 -3.95 22.46 -4.80
N MET A 63 -4.91 21.88 -5.50
CA MET A 63 -4.71 21.41 -6.86
C MET A 63 -4.35 22.56 -7.83
N GLY A 64 -4.87 23.75 -7.59
CA GLY A 64 -4.45 24.96 -8.32
C GLY A 64 -2.96 25.26 -8.10
N ALA A 65 -2.41 25.03 -6.90
CA ALA A 65 -0.98 25.19 -6.64
C ALA A 65 -0.13 24.14 -7.39
N ILE A 66 -0.62 22.90 -7.54
CA ILE A 66 0.07 21.87 -8.33
C ILE A 66 0.13 22.27 -9.80
N VAL A 67 -1.01 22.66 -10.40
CA VAL A 67 -1.09 23.06 -11.82
C VAL A 67 -0.29 24.35 -12.07
N ALA A 68 -0.43 25.35 -11.19
CA ALA A 68 0.31 26.60 -11.25
C ALA A 68 1.83 26.38 -11.13
N GLY A 69 2.24 25.52 -10.19
CA GLY A 69 3.65 25.17 -10.00
C GLY A 69 4.26 24.40 -11.17
N LEU A 70 3.49 23.48 -11.79
CA LEU A 70 3.92 22.81 -13.02
C LEU A 70 4.07 23.83 -14.16
N TYR A 71 3.12 24.76 -14.31
CA TYR A 71 3.21 25.83 -15.30
C TYR A 71 4.43 26.72 -15.07
N ALA A 72 4.59 27.18 -13.84
CA ALA A 72 5.74 27.98 -13.41
C ALA A 72 7.10 27.26 -13.57
N SER A 73 7.09 25.93 -13.60
CA SER A 73 8.26 25.09 -13.87
C SER A 73 8.46 24.80 -15.36
N GLY A 74 7.70 25.45 -16.25
CA GLY A 74 7.83 25.33 -17.71
C GLY A 74 7.22 24.06 -18.31
N TYR A 75 6.28 23.37 -17.61
CA TYR A 75 5.53 22.27 -18.22
C TYR A 75 4.39 22.78 -19.09
N SER A 76 4.23 22.18 -20.27
CA SER A 76 3.08 22.44 -21.14
C SER A 76 1.81 21.74 -20.63
N PRO A 77 0.62 22.20 -21.03
CA PRO A 77 -0.65 21.53 -20.69
C PRO A 77 -0.68 20.05 -21.09
N ASP A 78 -0.14 19.70 -22.25
CA ASP A 78 -0.09 18.30 -22.70
C ASP A 78 0.88 17.43 -21.87
N GLU A 79 1.97 18.01 -21.39
CA GLU A 79 2.86 17.31 -20.43
C GLU A 79 2.19 17.12 -19.07
N MET A 80 1.41 18.10 -18.59
CA MET A 80 0.65 17.99 -17.35
C MET A 80 -0.40 16.87 -17.44
N VAL A 81 -1.13 16.75 -18.56
CA VAL A 81 -2.04 15.63 -18.79
C VAL A 81 -1.33 14.28 -18.77
N LYS A 82 -0.15 14.18 -19.38
CA LYS A 82 0.68 12.95 -19.34
C LYS A 82 1.13 12.61 -17.91
N ILE A 83 1.56 13.61 -17.13
CA ILE A 83 1.93 13.43 -15.72
C ILE A 83 0.73 12.91 -14.92
N PHE A 84 -0.42 13.57 -14.99
CA PHE A 84 -1.61 13.20 -14.24
C PHE A 84 -2.19 11.85 -14.64
N ASN A 85 -2.01 11.42 -15.89
CA ASN A 85 -2.44 10.10 -16.37
C ASN A 85 -1.45 8.97 -16.04
N SER A 86 -0.24 9.29 -15.60
CA SER A 86 0.80 8.31 -15.29
C SER A 86 0.43 7.42 -14.11
N ASP A 87 0.93 6.18 -14.10
CA ASP A 87 0.77 5.27 -12.98
C ASP A 87 1.47 5.78 -11.71
N ASN A 88 2.56 6.53 -11.86
CA ASN A 88 3.25 7.15 -10.75
C ASN A 88 2.33 8.15 -10.03
N PHE A 89 1.72 9.09 -10.76
CA PHE A 89 0.81 10.08 -10.17
C PHE A 89 -0.43 9.41 -9.55
N LYS A 90 -0.94 8.34 -10.18
CA LYS A 90 -2.04 7.52 -9.62
C LYS A 90 -1.64 6.89 -8.28
N ASN A 91 -0.39 6.48 -8.12
CA ASN A 91 0.11 5.98 -6.84
C ASN A 91 0.28 7.11 -5.82
N TYR A 92 0.67 8.32 -6.25
CA TYR A 92 0.83 9.47 -5.36
C TYR A 92 -0.47 9.83 -4.64
N TYR A 93 -1.53 10.10 -5.37
CA TYR A 93 -2.81 10.48 -4.73
C TYR A 93 -3.54 9.32 -4.02
N LYS A 94 -3.22 8.06 -4.34
CA LYS A 94 -3.73 6.88 -3.62
C LYS A 94 -2.89 6.52 -2.39
N GLY A 95 -1.68 7.06 -2.26
CA GLY A 95 -0.74 6.70 -1.22
C GLY A 95 -0.19 5.27 -1.34
N ASN A 96 -0.21 4.69 -2.55
CA ASN A 96 0.22 3.33 -2.79
C ASN A 96 1.74 3.28 -2.95
N LEU A 97 2.40 2.45 -2.15
CA LEU A 97 3.80 2.09 -2.40
C LEU A 97 3.85 1.14 -3.61
N PRO A 98 4.61 1.46 -4.67
CA PRO A 98 4.71 0.58 -5.82
C PRO A 98 5.29 -0.78 -5.39
N ALA A 99 4.57 -1.87 -5.70
CA ALA A 99 4.92 -3.23 -5.27
C ALA A 99 6.36 -3.64 -5.63
N LYS A 100 6.88 -3.13 -6.76
CA LYS A 100 8.27 -3.37 -7.20
C LYS A 100 9.35 -2.88 -6.24
N TYR A 101 9.01 -1.98 -5.30
CA TYR A 101 9.94 -1.40 -4.32
C TYR A 101 9.76 -1.92 -2.90
N ILE A 102 8.69 -2.67 -2.62
CA ILE A 102 8.47 -3.25 -1.28
C ILE A 102 9.58 -4.27 -0.99
N ASP A 103 10.29 -4.06 0.11
CA ASP A 103 11.29 -5.02 0.60
C ASP A 103 10.58 -6.05 1.49
N TYR A 104 10.33 -7.25 0.95
CA TYR A 104 9.60 -8.32 1.62
C TYR A 104 10.22 -8.72 2.97
N PHE A 105 11.55 -8.63 3.10
CA PHE A 105 12.25 -8.95 4.33
C PHE A 105 11.98 -7.97 5.47
N ARG A 106 11.78 -6.68 5.14
CA ARG A 106 11.59 -5.58 6.10
C ARG A 106 10.14 -5.14 6.24
N TYR A 107 9.30 -5.57 5.33
CA TYR A 107 7.89 -5.20 5.34
C TYR A 107 7.15 -5.97 6.43
N GLU A 108 6.40 -5.26 7.29
CA GLU A 108 5.52 -5.91 8.26
C GLU A 108 4.32 -6.51 7.53
N GLN A 109 4.25 -7.84 7.51
CA GLN A 109 3.12 -8.54 6.91
C GLN A 109 1.82 -8.15 7.63
N PRO A 110 0.74 -7.81 6.87
CA PRO A 110 -0.55 -7.52 7.47
C PRO A 110 -1.04 -8.69 8.32
N ASP A 111 -1.57 -8.38 9.49
CA ASP A 111 -2.29 -9.32 10.34
C ASP A 111 -3.82 -9.20 10.12
N VAL A 112 -4.62 -9.87 10.93
CA VAL A 112 -6.09 -9.84 10.86
C VAL A 112 -6.72 -8.64 11.58
N SER A 113 -5.94 -7.66 12.02
CA SER A 113 -6.46 -6.48 12.70
C SER A 113 -7.34 -5.64 11.77
N LEU A 114 -8.56 -5.38 12.19
CA LEU A 114 -9.49 -4.43 11.56
C LEU A 114 -9.22 -3.00 12.07
N LEU A 115 -8.84 -2.91 13.34
CA LEU A 115 -8.46 -1.67 14.01
C LEU A 115 -7.10 -1.86 14.65
N ARG A 116 -6.14 -1.00 14.30
CA ARG A 116 -4.84 -0.91 14.96
C ARG A 116 -4.71 0.44 15.64
N VAL A 117 -4.36 0.42 16.92
CA VAL A 117 -4.18 1.61 17.76
C VAL A 117 -2.75 1.66 18.23
N ASP A 118 -2.07 2.75 17.91
CA ASP A 118 -0.73 3.04 18.40
C ASP A 118 -0.81 3.70 19.77
N LEU A 119 0.03 3.26 20.69
CA LEU A 119 0.13 3.83 22.03
C LEU A 119 1.40 4.67 22.13
N ARG A 120 1.26 5.90 22.61
CA ARG A 120 2.36 6.84 22.88
C ARG A 120 2.45 7.18 24.36
N ARG A 121 3.68 7.23 24.85
CA ARG A 121 3.92 7.79 26.18
C ARG A 121 4.06 9.30 26.06
N LYS A 122 3.13 10.06 26.66
CA LYS A 122 3.16 11.51 26.76
C LYS A 122 3.10 11.89 28.23
N SER A 123 4.14 12.58 28.76
CA SER A 123 4.18 13.06 30.16
C SER A 123 3.77 11.99 31.20
N ASN A 124 4.38 10.80 31.14
CA ASN A 124 4.07 9.64 32.00
C ASN A 124 2.68 9.00 31.83
N LYS A 125 1.83 9.48 30.91
CA LYS A 125 0.54 8.87 30.59
C LYS A 125 0.62 8.15 29.24
N ILE A 126 -0.11 7.03 29.12
CA ILE A 126 -0.31 6.35 27.84
C ILE A 126 -1.44 7.07 27.11
N ALA A 127 -1.17 7.59 25.93
CA ALA A 127 -2.14 8.24 25.07
C ALA A 127 -2.35 7.45 23.79
N LEU A 128 -3.57 7.38 23.32
CA LEU A 128 -3.91 6.84 22.02
C LEU A 128 -3.38 7.76 20.92
N ALA A 129 -2.69 7.19 19.94
CA ALA A 129 -2.27 7.91 18.73
C ALA A 129 -3.19 7.49 17.58
N LEU A 130 -4.25 8.26 17.38
CA LEU A 130 -5.14 8.04 16.24
C LEU A 130 -4.42 8.35 14.91
N PRO A 131 -4.78 7.68 13.82
CA PRO A 131 -4.33 8.04 12.48
C PRO A 131 -4.73 9.49 12.18
N THR A 132 -3.80 10.29 11.68
CA THR A 132 -4.03 11.69 11.33
C THR A 132 -4.35 11.89 9.85
N ASN A 133 -4.25 10.84 9.05
CA ASN A 133 -4.46 10.85 7.60
C ASN A 133 -4.89 9.48 7.09
N ILE A 134 -5.71 9.51 6.04
CA ILE A 134 -6.24 8.31 5.39
C ILE A 134 -5.30 7.84 4.28
N ILE A 135 -4.60 8.77 3.62
CA ILE A 135 -3.70 8.50 2.49
C ILE A 135 -2.25 8.64 2.96
N ALA A 136 -1.42 7.64 2.68
CA ALA A 136 0.01 7.71 2.96
C ALA A 136 0.68 8.78 2.08
N SER A 137 1.41 9.71 2.70
CA SER A 137 1.99 10.85 1.98
C SER A 137 3.29 10.53 1.25
N GLN A 138 3.98 9.47 1.64
CA GLN A 138 5.34 9.15 1.16
C GLN A 138 5.49 9.09 -0.37
N PRO A 139 4.55 8.46 -1.14
CA PRO A 139 4.67 8.47 -2.59
C PRO A 139 4.55 9.86 -3.20
N MET A 140 3.65 10.69 -2.66
CA MET A 140 3.48 12.08 -3.11
C MET A 140 4.72 12.91 -2.73
N ASP A 141 5.17 12.82 -1.47
CA ASP A 141 6.32 13.57 -0.97
C ASP A 141 7.57 13.32 -1.84
N PHE A 142 7.81 12.07 -2.29
CA PHE A 142 8.93 11.75 -3.17
C PHE A 142 8.67 12.16 -4.62
N GLY A 143 7.44 12.02 -5.11
CA GLY A 143 7.08 12.39 -6.48
C GLY A 143 7.24 13.89 -6.77
N LEU A 144 7.04 14.74 -5.76
CA LEU A 144 7.23 16.18 -5.92
C LEU A 144 8.69 16.58 -6.14
N ILE A 145 9.67 15.78 -5.69
CA ILE A 145 11.10 15.98 -6.04
C ILE A 145 11.29 15.83 -7.55
N ASP A 146 10.73 14.76 -8.15
CA ASP A 146 10.84 14.54 -9.61
C ASP A 146 10.28 15.70 -10.43
N LEU A 147 9.17 16.26 -9.96
CA LEU A 147 8.46 17.32 -10.66
C LEU A 147 9.09 18.71 -10.49
N PHE A 148 9.63 19.03 -9.29
CA PHE A 148 9.94 20.40 -8.93
C PHE A 148 11.38 20.69 -8.51
N ALA A 149 12.19 19.69 -8.13
CA ALA A 149 13.52 19.94 -7.59
C ALA A 149 14.44 20.71 -8.57
N ARG A 150 14.38 20.37 -9.87
CA ARG A 150 15.19 21.04 -10.90
C ARG A 150 14.82 22.52 -11.03
N SER A 151 13.51 22.83 -11.07
CA SER A 151 13.03 24.21 -11.21
C SER A 151 13.30 25.01 -9.94
N SER A 152 13.14 24.40 -8.75
CA SER A 152 13.50 25.03 -7.48
C SER A 152 14.97 25.41 -7.42
N ALA A 153 15.86 24.49 -7.84
CA ALA A 153 17.30 24.74 -7.90
C ALA A 153 17.67 25.80 -8.95
N GLY A 154 17.13 25.69 -10.17
CA GLY A 154 17.38 26.65 -11.24
C GLY A 154 16.91 28.07 -10.91
N ALA A 155 15.88 28.20 -10.09
CA ALA A 155 15.38 29.49 -9.60
C ALA A 155 16.11 29.97 -8.32
N GLY A 156 17.11 29.24 -7.82
CA GLY A 156 17.78 29.58 -6.57
C GLY A 156 16.87 29.57 -5.35
N ASN A 157 15.81 28.77 -5.38
CA ASN A 157 14.73 28.69 -4.40
C ASN A 157 13.93 30.01 -4.21
N ASP A 158 13.97 30.92 -5.16
CA ASP A 158 13.15 32.12 -5.26
C ASP A 158 12.10 31.94 -6.35
N PHE A 159 10.81 31.98 -6.00
CA PHE A 159 9.73 31.68 -6.94
C PHE A 159 9.49 32.79 -7.97
N ASP A 160 10.13 33.96 -7.81
CA ASP A 160 10.11 35.01 -8.83
C ASP A 160 11.02 34.68 -10.02
N ASN A 161 12.01 33.78 -9.85
CA ASN A 161 12.93 33.33 -10.88
C ASN A 161 12.48 32.07 -11.62
N LEU A 162 11.28 31.56 -11.36
CA LEU A 162 10.70 30.45 -12.11
C LEU A 162 10.37 30.89 -13.55
N PHE A 163 10.04 29.95 -14.43
CA PHE A 163 9.60 30.26 -15.81
C PHE A 163 8.47 31.27 -15.84
N VAL A 164 7.54 31.19 -14.90
CA VAL A 164 6.55 32.22 -14.59
C VAL A 164 6.57 32.43 -13.08
N PRO A 165 6.73 33.69 -12.60
CA PRO A 165 6.67 34.00 -11.16
C PRO A 165 5.44 33.42 -10.48
N PHE A 166 5.63 32.79 -9.32
CA PHE A 166 4.65 31.94 -8.70
C PHE A 166 4.44 32.23 -7.23
N ARG A 167 3.20 32.12 -6.75
CA ARG A 167 2.87 32.03 -5.32
C ARG A 167 1.87 30.90 -5.08
N CYS A 168 1.99 30.23 -3.93
CA CYS A 168 0.93 29.34 -3.46
C CYS A 168 0.61 29.60 -1.99
N VAL A 169 -0.61 29.20 -1.62
CA VAL A 169 -1.12 29.47 -0.28
C VAL A 169 -1.23 28.18 0.52
N GLY A 170 -0.77 28.20 1.77
CA GLY A 170 -1.01 27.18 2.78
C GLY A 170 -1.72 27.76 4.00
N ALA A 171 -2.28 26.89 4.84
CA ALA A 171 -2.92 27.28 6.09
C ALA A 171 -1.98 27.05 7.28
N ASP A 172 -1.52 28.11 7.93
CA ASP A 172 -0.82 28.09 9.22
C ASP A 172 -1.85 27.92 10.35
N VAL A 173 -2.06 26.67 10.76
CA VAL A 173 -3.09 26.36 11.77
C VAL A 173 -2.69 26.75 13.21
N TYR A 174 -1.41 27.02 13.45
CA TYR A 174 -0.96 27.48 14.75
C TYR A 174 -1.32 28.95 14.96
N ASN A 175 -1.10 29.78 13.93
CA ASN A 175 -1.36 31.21 13.97
C ASN A 175 -2.73 31.61 13.42
N ASN A 176 -3.55 30.63 12.95
CA ASN A 176 -4.88 30.82 12.36
C ASN A 176 -4.89 31.83 11.19
N ARG A 177 -3.95 31.68 10.26
CA ARG A 177 -3.83 32.57 9.10
C ARG A 177 -3.35 31.83 7.85
N GLU A 178 -3.54 32.45 6.73
CA GLU A 178 -2.88 32.00 5.50
C GLU A 178 -1.34 32.23 5.55
N LYS A 179 -0.62 31.41 4.81
CA LYS A 179 0.81 31.58 4.52
C LYS A 179 0.96 31.60 3.01
N VAL A 180 1.40 32.71 2.47
CA VAL A 180 1.85 32.81 1.07
C VAL A 180 3.30 32.32 1.01
N PHE A 181 3.58 31.32 0.18
CA PHE A 181 4.91 30.83 -0.10
C PHE A 181 5.46 31.53 -1.33
N GLU A 182 6.65 32.10 -1.20
CA GLU A 182 7.36 32.86 -2.22
C GLU A 182 8.79 32.37 -2.47
N ALA A 183 9.31 31.54 -1.58
CA ALA A 183 10.66 31.01 -1.65
C ALA A 183 10.78 29.67 -0.92
N GLY A 184 11.91 28.99 -1.10
CA GLY A 184 12.25 27.70 -0.51
C GLY A 184 12.09 26.56 -1.52
N ASP A 185 11.99 25.33 -1.00
CA ASP A 185 11.75 24.17 -1.88
C ASP A 185 10.31 24.20 -2.42
N LEU A 186 10.20 24.35 -3.75
CA LEU A 186 8.93 24.49 -4.46
C LEU A 186 8.02 23.28 -4.23
N GLY A 187 8.59 22.06 -4.27
CA GLY A 187 7.84 20.83 -4.01
C GLY A 187 7.22 20.80 -2.61
N THR A 188 7.97 21.27 -1.59
CA THR A 188 7.49 21.34 -0.21
C THR A 188 6.42 22.41 -0.03
N ALA A 189 6.55 23.58 -0.65
CA ALA A 189 5.54 24.63 -0.62
C ALA A 189 4.20 24.17 -1.22
N ILE A 190 4.25 23.55 -2.40
CA ILE A 190 3.08 22.95 -3.07
C ILE A 190 2.48 21.82 -2.20
N ARG A 191 3.35 20.98 -1.59
CA ARG A 191 2.91 19.91 -0.71
C ARG A 191 2.18 20.42 0.53
N ALA A 192 2.59 21.57 1.07
CA ALA A 192 1.91 22.24 2.17
C ALA A 192 0.54 22.76 1.72
N SER A 193 0.49 23.41 0.54
CA SER A 193 -0.74 23.97 -0.02
C SER A 193 -1.82 22.92 -0.33
N MET A 194 -1.45 21.64 -0.57
CA MET A 194 -2.39 20.55 -0.89
C MET A 194 -2.66 19.58 0.27
N ALA A 195 -2.26 19.91 1.49
CA ALA A 195 -2.38 19.02 2.65
C ALA A 195 -3.80 19.03 3.23
N ILE A 196 -4.79 18.48 2.53
CA ILE A 196 -6.18 18.40 2.98
C ILE A 196 -6.27 17.71 4.35
N PRO A 197 -6.90 18.32 5.38
CA PRO A 197 -7.06 17.72 6.70
C PRO A 197 -7.70 16.34 6.63
N PHE A 198 -7.21 15.39 7.45
CA PHE A 198 -7.61 13.98 7.50
C PHE A 198 -7.31 13.16 6.24
N VAL A 199 -7.20 13.77 5.06
CA VAL A 199 -6.84 13.08 3.82
C VAL A 199 -5.33 12.88 3.75
N PHE A 200 -4.58 13.98 3.83
CA PHE A 200 -3.12 13.97 3.81
C PHE A 200 -2.54 14.45 5.15
N LYS A 201 -1.33 14.04 5.41
CA LYS A 201 -0.58 14.51 6.56
C LYS A 201 -0.15 15.96 6.35
N PRO A 202 -0.25 16.84 7.39
CA PRO A 202 0.26 18.20 7.31
C PRO A 202 1.77 18.22 7.12
N VAL A 203 2.27 19.28 6.53
CA VAL A 203 3.69 19.53 6.33
C VAL A 203 4.22 20.37 7.50
N GLU A 204 5.34 19.94 8.09
CA GLU A 204 6.03 20.67 9.17
C GLU A 204 7.23 21.42 8.60
N LEU A 205 7.16 22.75 8.56
CA LEU A 205 8.23 23.65 8.17
C LEU A 205 8.59 24.53 9.35
N GLU A 206 9.86 24.54 9.72
CA GLU A 206 10.40 25.39 10.82
C GLU A 206 9.60 25.29 12.13
N GLY A 207 9.06 24.11 12.43
CA GLY A 207 8.27 23.87 13.63
C GLY A 207 6.79 24.25 13.52
N THR A 208 6.35 24.84 12.41
CA THR A 208 4.94 25.18 12.12
C THR A 208 4.31 24.11 11.23
N LEU A 209 3.06 23.73 11.54
CA LEU A 209 2.28 22.79 10.75
C LEU A 209 1.40 23.51 9.75
N TYR A 210 1.55 23.16 8.49
CA TYR A 210 0.76 23.69 7.38
C TYR A 210 -0.20 22.64 6.83
N TYR A 211 -1.44 23.06 6.63
CA TYR A 211 -2.49 22.36 5.94
C TYR A 211 -2.84 23.04 4.61
N ASP A 212 -3.80 22.45 3.89
CA ASP A 212 -4.32 22.97 2.63
C ASP A 212 -4.74 24.43 2.76
N GLY A 213 -4.27 25.25 1.83
CA GLY A 213 -4.53 26.70 1.83
C GLY A 213 -6.01 27.05 1.69
N GLY A 214 -6.81 26.13 1.17
CA GLY A 214 -8.26 26.32 1.02
C GLY A 214 -9.00 26.58 2.33
N ILE A 215 -8.40 26.25 3.49
CA ILE A 215 -8.96 26.56 4.81
C ILE A 215 -9.12 28.08 5.01
N TYR A 216 -8.20 28.89 4.52
CA TYR A 216 -8.20 30.34 4.70
C TYR A 216 -8.35 31.11 3.40
N ASN A 217 -7.74 30.65 2.30
CA ASN A 217 -7.77 31.30 0.99
C ASN A 217 -7.75 30.26 -0.14
N ASN A 218 -8.93 29.80 -0.53
CA ASN A 218 -9.07 28.78 -1.59
C ASN A 218 -8.87 29.35 -2.99
N PHE A 219 -8.95 30.67 -3.17
CA PHE A 219 -8.83 31.34 -4.46
C PHE A 219 -8.01 32.64 -4.30
N PRO A 220 -6.67 32.60 -4.44
CA PRO A 220 -5.75 33.63 -3.99
C PRO A 220 -5.67 34.83 -4.92
N ILE A 221 -6.80 35.48 -5.21
CA ILE A 221 -6.88 36.70 -6.01
C ILE A 221 -6.23 37.88 -5.31
N GLU A 222 -6.47 38.02 -4.00
CA GLU A 222 -5.85 39.13 -3.25
C GLU A 222 -4.33 38.97 -3.22
N THR A 223 -3.83 37.74 -3.10
CA THR A 223 -2.39 37.44 -3.21
C THR A 223 -1.84 37.87 -4.57
N MET A 224 -2.59 37.63 -5.68
CA MET A 224 -2.21 38.09 -7.02
C MET A 224 -2.15 39.61 -7.09
N ARG A 225 -3.14 40.30 -6.52
CA ARG A 225 -3.20 41.77 -6.52
C ARG A 225 -2.09 42.39 -5.66
N GLU A 226 -1.89 41.90 -4.45
CA GLU A 226 -0.97 42.49 -3.50
C GLU A 226 0.49 42.27 -3.88
N VAL A 227 0.81 41.06 -4.42
CA VAL A 227 2.21 40.68 -4.72
C VAL A 227 2.62 41.08 -6.13
N PHE A 228 1.80 40.80 -7.13
CA PHE A 228 2.18 41.00 -8.54
C PHE A 228 1.52 42.18 -9.19
N ASN A 229 0.32 42.57 -8.75
CA ASN A 229 -0.44 43.68 -9.28
C ASN A 229 -0.52 43.74 -10.82
N PRO A 230 -0.95 42.66 -11.51
CA PRO A 230 -1.04 42.64 -12.97
C PRO A 230 -2.16 43.57 -13.49
N ASP A 231 -2.02 43.98 -14.75
CA ASP A 231 -3.05 44.80 -15.40
C ASP A 231 -4.37 44.07 -15.58
N ILE A 232 -4.32 42.75 -15.85
CA ILE A 232 -5.47 41.88 -16.06
C ILE A 232 -5.32 40.63 -15.19
N ILE A 233 -6.40 40.21 -14.52
CA ILE A 233 -6.48 38.95 -13.79
C ILE A 233 -7.47 38.02 -14.50
N ILE A 234 -6.99 36.79 -14.82
CA ILE A 234 -7.83 35.68 -15.25
C ILE A 234 -7.94 34.73 -14.08
N GLY A 235 -9.11 34.63 -13.50
CA GLY A 235 -9.38 33.72 -12.39
C GLY A 235 -10.05 32.44 -12.87
N VAL A 236 -9.63 31.26 -12.36
CA VAL A 236 -10.25 29.96 -12.64
C VAL A 236 -10.73 29.36 -11.32
N TYR A 237 -12.05 29.39 -11.11
CA TYR A 237 -12.69 28.96 -9.89
C TYR A 237 -13.46 27.66 -10.09
N VAL A 238 -12.90 26.53 -9.60
CA VAL A 238 -13.45 25.18 -9.80
C VAL A 238 -14.22 24.64 -8.59
N SER A 239 -14.30 25.41 -7.51
CA SER A 239 -14.95 25.02 -6.25
C SER A 239 -16.36 25.57 -6.10
N ALA A 240 -16.96 26.13 -7.16
CA ALA A 240 -18.32 26.63 -7.10
C ALA A 240 -19.28 25.48 -6.71
N PHE A 241 -19.99 25.63 -5.61
CA PHE A 241 -21.02 24.68 -5.21
C PHE A 241 -22.18 24.74 -6.20
N GLY A 242 -22.48 23.59 -6.83
CA GLY A 242 -23.60 23.45 -7.74
C GLY A 242 -24.96 23.26 -7.06
N ASN A 243 -24.98 23.15 -5.73
CA ASN A 243 -26.21 22.77 -5.00
C ASN A 243 -26.38 23.63 -3.75
N ASP A 244 -27.58 24.12 -3.55
CA ASP A 244 -28.10 24.68 -2.30
C ASP A 244 -28.30 23.64 -1.20
N VAL A 245 -27.66 22.45 -1.31
CA VAL A 245 -27.81 21.34 -0.36
C VAL A 245 -26.55 21.22 0.50
N ALA A 246 -26.72 21.44 1.79
CA ALA A 246 -25.68 21.20 2.77
C ALA A 246 -25.16 19.76 2.69
N PRO A 247 -23.83 19.50 2.95
CA PRO A 247 -23.29 18.16 2.95
C PRO A 247 -24.02 17.29 3.97
N SER A 248 -24.29 16.02 3.64
CA SER A 248 -24.91 15.05 4.55
C SER A 248 -24.06 14.87 5.80
N SER A 249 -24.71 14.69 6.96
CA SER A 249 -24.05 14.37 8.23
C SER A 249 -23.22 13.08 8.18
N ASP A 250 -23.48 12.21 7.21
CA ASP A 250 -22.82 10.90 7.07
C ASP A 250 -21.71 10.90 6.00
N ASP A 251 -21.49 12.02 5.30
CA ASP A 251 -20.44 12.16 4.28
C ASP A 251 -19.28 13.05 4.78
N LEU A 252 -18.31 12.40 5.42
CA LEU A 252 -17.12 13.06 5.97
C LEU A 252 -16.31 13.81 4.88
N LEU A 253 -16.21 13.25 3.66
CA LEU A 253 -15.44 13.90 2.58
C LEU A 253 -16.15 15.15 2.09
N ALA A 254 -17.47 15.12 1.93
CA ALA A 254 -18.25 16.31 1.57
C ALA A 254 -18.21 17.39 2.67
N GLN A 255 -18.20 16.98 3.94
CA GLN A 255 -18.02 17.91 5.07
C GLN A 255 -16.62 18.56 5.06
N ILE A 256 -15.55 17.77 4.82
CA ILE A 256 -14.18 18.29 4.68
C ILE A 256 -14.12 19.23 3.47
N GLU A 257 -14.72 18.86 2.34
CA GLU A 257 -14.82 19.69 1.14
C GLU A 257 -15.47 21.03 1.48
N SER A 258 -16.59 21.03 2.17
CA SER A 258 -17.29 22.25 2.60
C SER A 258 -16.46 23.14 3.50
N VAL A 259 -15.67 22.56 4.42
CA VAL A 259 -14.80 23.33 5.33
C VAL A 259 -13.58 23.90 4.61
N VAL A 260 -12.96 23.10 3.71
CA VAL A 260 -11.73 23.49 3.00
C VAL A 260 -12.01 24.40 1.81
N MET A 261 -13.19 24.28 1.20
CA MET A 261 -13.58 25.01 0.00
C MET A 261 -14.70 26.03 0.27
N GLY A 262 -14.87 26.46 1.53
CA GLY A 262 -15.96 27.33 1.97
C GLY A 262 -16.27 28.48 1.00
N GLU A 263 -17.52 28.93 0.96
CA GLU A 263 -17.97 30.03 0.10
C GLU A 263 -17.04 31.23 0.27
N GLN A 264 -16.31 31.56 -0.79
CA GLN A 264 -15.72 32.89 -0.89
C GLN A 264 -16.79 33.87 -1.22
N LYS A 265 -16.80 35.00 -0.48
CA LYS A 265 -17.61 36.18 -0.82
C LYS A 265 -17.44 36.50 -2.30
N SER A 266 -18.50 36.94 -2.96
CA SER A 266 -18.51 37.32 -4.38
C SER A 266 -17.24 38.09 -4.75
N ILE A 267 -16.45 37.49 -5.65
CA ILE A 267 -15.20 38.07 -6.09
C ILE A 267 -15.55 39.08 -7.18
N ASP A 268 -15.58 40.36 -6.78
CA ASP A 268 -15.75 41.45 -7.73
C ASP A 268 -14.36 41.89 -8.24
N LEU A 269 -14.07 41.49 -9.48
CA LEU A 269 -13.00 42.12 -10.22
C LEU A 269 -13.52 43.42 -10.75
N GLU A 270 -12.91 44.56 -10.38
CA GLU A 270 -13.26 45.89 -10.93
C GLU A 270 -13.46 45.80 -12.45
N ASN A 271 -14.51 46.43 -12.95
CA ASN A 271 -14.87 46.40 -14.38
C ASN A 271 -13.64 46.71 -15.26
N GLY A 272 -13.31 45.79 -16.18
CA GLY A 272 -12.17 45.92 -17.10
C GLY A 272 -10.84 45.46 -16.60
N LYS A 273 -10.72 44.98 -15.33
CA LYS A 273 -9.43 44.48 -14.73
C LYS A 273 -9.31 42.97 -14.67
N GLY A 274 -10.30 42.26 -15.17
CA GLY A 274 -10.19 40.78 -15.22
C GLY A 274 -11.51 40.07 -15.49
N ILE A 275 -11.42 38.75 -15.50
CA ILE A 275 -12.52 37.82 -15.70
C ILE A 275 -12.36 36.57 -14.84
N VAL A 276 -13.47 36.04 -14.34
CA VAL A 276 -13.46 34.77 -13.56
C VAL A 276 -14.25 33.70 -14.32
N LEU A 277 -13.58 32.63 -14.67
CA LEU A 277 -14.16 31.40 -15.21
C LEU A 277 -14.60 30.52 -14.02
N SER A 278 -15.90 30.39 -13.82
CA SER A 278 -16.47 29.65 -12.69
C SER A 278 -17.08 28.33 -13.13
N PHE A 279 -16.67 27.22 -12.53
CA PHE A 279 -17.10 25.87 -12.90
C PHE A 279 -18.00 25.26 -11.85
N LYS A 280 -19.14 24.69 -12.25
CA LYS A 280 -20.04 23.91 -11.40
C LYS A 280 -20.02 22.44 -11.81
N PHE A 281 -19.28 21.62 -11.09
CA PHE A 281 -19.23 20.19 -11.36
C PHE A 281 -20.26 19.45 -10.49
N LYS A 282 -21.33 18.93 -11.10
CA LYS A 282 -22.38 18.15 -10.39
C LYS A 282 -21.94 16.72 -10.08
N ASP A 283 -21.14 16.13 -10.97
CA ASP A 283 -20.80 14.69 -10.94
C ASP A 283 -19.32 14.41 -10.66
N VAL A 284 -18.57 15.40 -10.17
CA VAL A 284 -17.13 15.25 -9.86
C VAL A 284 -16.87 15.61 -8.41
N GLY A 285 -16.52 14.61 -7.61
CA GLY A 285 -16.02 14.81 -6.25
C GLY A 285 -14.53 15.15 -6.21
N ILE A 286 -14.06 15.69 -5.08
CA ILE A 286 -12.64 16.09 -4.89
C ILE A 286 -11.62 14.95 -5.07
N MET A 287 -12.05 13.69 -4.94
CA MET A 287 -11.19 12.50 -5.07
C MET A 287 -11.40 11.74 -6.38
N ASP A 288 -12.18 12.27 -7.33
CA ASP A 288 -12.51 11.62 -8.60
C ASP A 288 -11.42 11.80 -9.67
N PHE A 289 -10.17 11.58 -9.29
CA PHE A 289 -9.00 11.72 -10.16
C PHE A 289 -9.02 10.83 -11.42
N GLN A 290 -9.90 9.83 -11.50
CA GLN A 290 -10.11 9.03 -12.70
C GLN A 290 -10.85 9.76 -13.83
N LYS A 291 -11.47 10.91 -13.55
CA LYS A 291 -12.22 11.72 -14.52
C LYS A 291 -11.35 12.79 -15.22
N LEU A 292 -10.02 12.57 -15.28
CA LEU A 292 -9.06 13.54 -15.83
C LEU A 292 -9.49 14.11 -17.17
N ASP A 293 -9.68 13.25 -18.17
CA ASP A 293 -9.97 13.70 -19.56
C ASP A 293 -11.27 14.50 -19.64
N TYR A 294 -12.30 14.07 -18.90
CA TYR A 294 -13.58 14.78 -18.84
C TYR A 294 -13.42 16.18 -18.24
N VAL A 295 -12.70 16.30 -17.12
CA VAL A 295 -12.56 17.58 -16.42
C VAL A 295 -11.65 18.54 -17.19
N VAL A 296 -10.58 18.05 -17.82
CA VAL A 296 -9.70 18.85 -18.69
C VAL A 296 -10.48 19.40 -19.88
N ASN A 297 -11.29 18.57 -20.55
CA ASN A 297 -12.11 19.00 -21.68
C ASN A 297 -13.17 20.07 -21.27
N MET A 298 -13.82 19.88 -20.13
CA MET A 298 -14.73 20.89 -19.58
C MET A 298 -14.02 22.22 -19.36
N GLY A 299 -12.78 22.21 -18.84
CA GLY A 299 -11.97 23.41 -18.68
C GLY A 299 -11.65 24.09 -20.00
N TYR A 300 -11.27 23.30 -21.00
CA TYR A 300 -10.94 23.77 -22.33
C TYR A 300 -12.18 24.39 -23.05
N GLU A 301 -13.28 23.68 -23.08
CA GLU A 301 -14.54 24.14 -23.75
C GLU A 301 -15.08 25.43 -23.12
N HIS A 302 -15.18 25.47 -21.78
CA HIS A 302 -15.70 26.66 -21.10
C HIS A 302 -14.78 27.88 -21.28
N CYS A 303 -13.46 27.71 -21.35
CA CYS A 303 -12.53 28.78 -21.65
C CYS A 303 -12.77 29.31 -23.10
N ASN A 304 -12.96 28.40 -24.06
CA ASN A 304 -13.26 28.80 -25.45
C ASN A 304 -14.60 29.52 -25.61
N GLU A 305 -15.61 29.18 -24.83
CA GLU A 305 -16.87 29.94 -24.80
C GLU A 305 -16.69 31.41 -24.35
N MET A 306 -15.70 31.64 -23.48
CA MET A 306 -15.38 32.96 -22.92
C MET A 306 -14.21 33.67 -23.63
N ILE A 307 -13.64 33.03 -24.66
CA ILE A 307 -12.35 33.48 -25.24
C ILE A 307 -12.43 34.87 -25.85
N ASP A 308 -13.54 35.21 -26.51
CA ASP A 308 -13.72 36.55 -27.11
C ASP A 308 -13.71 37.65 -26.03
N SER A 309 -14.34 37.39 -24.88
CA SER A 309 -14.32 38.29 -23.73
C SER A 309 -12.88 38.46 -23.18
N ILE A 310 -12.13 37.37 -23.08
CA ILE A 310 -10.74 37.40 -22.64
C ILE A 310 -9.87 38.16 -23.65
N MET A 311 -10.06 37.88 -24.95
CA MET A 311 -9.33 38.53 -26.02
C MET A 311 -9.59 40.05 -26.12
N ASN A 312 -10.75 40.50 -25.71
CA ASN A 312 -11.11 41.94 -25.63
C ASN A 312 -10.43 42.63 -24.44
N LEU A 313 -10.14 41.88 -23.34
CA LEU A 313 -9.43 42.41 -22.16
C LEU A 313 -7.91 42.43 -22.34
N VAL A 314 -7.36 41.38 -22.98
CA VAL A 314 -5.92 41.22 -23.14
C VAL A 314 -5.50 41.66 -24.55
N ASN A 315 -4.76 42.75 -24.64
CA ASN A 315 -4.33 43.33 -25.91
C ASN A 315 -3.04 42.75 -26.50
N ARG A 316 -2.25 42.04 -25.62
CA ARG A 316 -1.00 41.40 -26.02
C ARG A 316 -1.23 39.95 -26.44
N ARG A 317 -0.42 39.50 -27.41
CA ARG A 317 -0.44 38.10 -27.87
C ARG A 317 0.98 37.53 -27.83
N LYS A 318 1.06 36.23 -27.59
CA LYS A 318 2.29 35.42 -27.62
C LYS A 318 1.98 34.15 -28.41
N SER A 319 2.78 33.89 -29.44
CA SER A 319 2.57 32.69 -30.25
C SER A 319 2.93 31.41 -29.48
N SER A 320 2.30 30.29 -29.81
CA SER A 320 2.61 28.98 -29.22
C SER A 320 4.08 28.57 -29.51
N ASP A 321 4.58 28.90 -30.69
CA ASP A 321 5.97 28.58 -31.08
C ASP A 321 6.99 29.37 -30.25
N GLU A 322 6.73 30.65 -30.00
CA GLU A 322 7.55 31.52 -29.15
C GLU A 322 7.54 30.99 -27.70
N LEU A 323 6.37 30.66 -27.16
CA LEU A 323 6.24 30.12 -25.83
C LEU A 323 6.94 28.75 -25.67
N MET A 324 6.82 27.88 -26.67
CA MET A 324 7.54 26.59 -26.69
C MET A 324 9.05 26.77 -26.75
N ALA A 325 9.55 27.73 -27.53
CA ALA A 325 10.97 28.04 -27.60
C ALA A 325 11.49 28.53 -26.23
N GLU A 326 10.80 29.45 -25.56
CA GLU A 326 11.18 29.94 -24.23
C GLU A 326 11.16 28.82 -23.17
N ARG A 327 10.11 27.98 -23.17
CA ARG A 327 10.06 26.81 -22.28
C ARG A 327 11.25 25.88 -22.48
N LYS A 328 11.61 25.63 -23.73
CA LYS A 328 12.75 24.79 -24.05
C LYS A 328 14.07 25.41 -23.51
N ILE A 329 14.32 26.69 -23.77
CA ILE A 329 15.49 27.39 -23.26
C ILE A 329 15.54 27.32 -21.73
N TYR A 330 14.43 27.61 -21.06
CA TYR A 330 14.34 27.55 -19.60
C TYR A 330 14.63 26.14 -19.08
N ARG A 331 13.98 25.10 -19.63
CA ARG A 331 14.15 23.71 -19.16
C ARG A 331 15.54 23.14 -19.47
N ASP A 332 16.15 23.56 -20.56
CA ASP A 332 17.52 23.16 -20.92
C ASP A 332 18.56 23.83 -20.00
N SER A 333 18.24 24.99 -19.40
CA SER A 333 19.10 25.65 -18.41
C SER A 333 19.02 25.04 -17.01
N LEU A 334 18.02 24.22 -16.72
CA LEU A 334 17.83 23.61 -15.40
C LEU A 334 18.89 22.53 -15.11
N PRO A 335 19.41 22.44 -13.87
CA PRO A 335 20.37 21.41 -13.50
C PRO A 335 19.80 19.99 -13.70
N GLU A 336 20.66 19.03 -14.03
CA GLU A 336 20.27 17.62 -14.10
C GLU A 336 19.97 17.09 -12.70
N LEU A 337 18.89 16.26 -12.58
CA LEU A 337 18.52 15.64 -11.31
C LEU A 337 19.41 14.43 -11.01
N LYS A 338 20.64 14.72 -10.60
CA LYS A 338 21.65 13.75 -10.16
C LYS A 338 22.06 14.01 -8.73
N PHE A 339 22.34 12.96 -7.99
CA PHE A 339 22.54 13.04 -6.54
C PHE A 339 23.93 12.54 -6.15
N ASP A 340 24.67 13.36 -5.38
CA ASP A 340 25.94 12.97 -4.75
C ASP A 340 25.70 12.09 -3.52
N SER A 341 24.76 12.48 -2.65
CA SER A 341 24.61 11.82 -1.38
C SER A 341 23.17 11.68 -0.90
N ILE A 342 22.95 10.64 -0.08
CA ILE A 342 21.73 10.46 0.72
C ILE A 342 22.09 10.75 2.18
N ILE A 343 21.39 11.71 2.77
CA ILE A 343 21.57 12.16 4.17
C ILE A 343 20.36 11.68 4.98
N ILE A 344 20.60 10.91 6.03
CA ILE A 344 19.56 10.54 6.99
C ILE A 344 19.57 11.53 8.14
N ASP A 345 18.41 12.10 8.43
CA ASP A 345 18.21 13.09 9.48
C ASP A 345 16.87 12.87 10.22
N GLY A 346 16.59 13.63 11.27
CA GLY A 346 15.35 13.57 12.04
C GLY A 346 15.57 13.41 13.53
N ASN A 347 14.48 13.28 14.28
CA ASN A 347 14.54 13.07 15.74
C ASN A 347 14.86 11.60 16.08
N ILE A 348 16.06 11.16 15.70
CA ILE A 348 16.60 9.83 15.89
C ILE A 348 17.96 9.88 16.58
N ARG A 349 18.27 8.89 17.41
CA ARG A 349 19.57 8.79 18.08
C ARG A 349 20.66 8.34 17.09
N LYS A 350 21.92 8.61 17.38
CA LYS A 350 23.06 8.21 16.56
C LYS A 350 23.04 6.71 16.22
N THR A 351 22.73 5.85 17.18
CA THR A 351 22.64 4.39 16.96
C THR A 351 21.49 3.98 16.05
N GLU A 352 20.36 4.70 16.11
CA GLU A 352 19.19 4.49 15.23
C GLU A 352 19.52 4.94 13.80
N LYS A 353 20.21 6.08 13.66
CA LYS A 353 20.72 6.57 12.37
C LYS A 353 21.66 5.56 11.71
N GLU A 354 22.64 5.04 12.47
CA GLU A 354 23.58 4.02 11.99
C GLU A 354 22.87 2.76 11.48
N TYR A 355 21.80 2.32 12.18
CA TYR A 355 20.97 1.20 11.72
C TYR A 355 20.31 1.52 10.38
N ILE A 356 19.66 2.67 10.28
CA ILE A 356 18.94 3.11 9.06
C ILE A 356 19.91 3.24 7.89
N GLU A 357 21.05 3.90 8.06
CA GLU A 357 22.09 4.05 7.02
C GLU A 357 22.60 2.69 6.50
N LYS A 358 22.81 1.73 7.41
CA LYS A 358 23.18 0.37 7.04
C LYS A 358 22.04 -0.35 6.32
N SER A 359 20.79 -0.12 6.75
CA SER A 359 19.62 -0.77 6.20
C SER A 359 19.37 -0.43 4.73
N VAL A 360 19.66 0.79 4.33
CA VAL A 360 19.60 1.24 2.92
C VAL A 360 20.93 1.08 2.17
N ASN A 361 21.94 0.43 2.81
CA ASN A 361 23.26 0.13 2.22
C ASN A 361 24.01 1.36 1.69
N LEU A 362 23.91 2.52 2.37
CA LEU A 362 24.53 3.78 1.91
C LEU A 362 26.02 3.64 1.64
N LYS A 363 26.76 2.90 2.49
CA LYS A 363 28.21 2.67 2.30
C LYS A 363 28.53 1.85 1.04
N ARG A 364 27.66 0.92 0.63
CA ARG A 364 27.80 0.11 -0.58
C ARG A 364 27.55 0.98 -1.82
N ILE A 365 26.52 1.81 -1.77
CA ILE A 365 26.20 2.76 -2.83
C ILE A 365 27.40 3.66 -3.08
N LYS A 366 27.97 4.30 -2.06
CA LYS A 366 29.17 5.13 -2.15
C LYS A 366 30.41 4.38 -2.69
N ARG A 367 30.56 3.09 -2.38
CA ARG A 367 31.70 2.28 -2.90
C ARG A 367 31.54 1.89 -4.37
N HIS A 368 30.31 1.60 -4.82
CA HIS A 368 30.05 1.22 -6.21
C HIS A 368 30.01 2.40 -7.16
N LEU A 369 29.66 3.57 -6.63
CA LEU A 369 29.56 4.82 -7.38
C LEU A 369 30.83 5.67 -7.25
N LYS A 370 32.01 5.05 -7.07
CA LYS A 370 33.28 5.79 -7.10
C LYS A 370 33.22 6.82 -8.21
N ASP A 371 33.09 8.11 -7.83
CA ASP A 371 33.05 9.28 -8.72
C ASP A 371 31.83 9.35 -9.68
N THR A 372 30.76 8.58 -9.46
CA THR A 372 29.56 8.61 -10.28
C THR A 372 28.36 9.04 -9.45
N LEU A 373 27.64 10.06 -9.90
CA LEU A 373 26.39 10.52 -9.26
C LEU A 373 25.27 9.49 -9.37
N MET A 374 24.39 9.44 -8.36
CA MET A 374 23.21 8.60 -8.38
C MET A 374 22.13 9.19 -9.28
N ASP A 375 21.48 8.36 -10.08
CA ASP A 375 20.27 8.73 -10.81
C ASP A 375 19.04 8.75 -9.88
N PHE A 376 17.98 9.42 -10.32
CA PHE A 376 16.71 9.51 -9.58
C PHE A 376 16.14 8.14 -9.21
N LYS A 377 16.21 7.15 -10.11
CA LYS A 377 15.69 5.79 -9.87
C LYS A 377 16.43 5.08 -8.74
N THR A 378 17.72 5.29 -8.62
CA THR A 378 18.53 4.75 -7.50
C THR A 378 18.09 5.36 -6.18
N VAL A 379 17.88 6.67 -6.13
CA VAL A 379 17.40 7.36 -4.93
C VAL A 379 15.97 6.95 -4.59
N GLU A 380 15.08 6.91 -5.58
CA GLU A 380 13.69 6.40 -5.44
C GLU A 380 13.66 5.00 -4.83
N SER A 381 14.48 4.11 -5.36
CA SER A 381 14.62 2.75 -4.89
C SER A 381 15.04 2.66 -3.41
N ASN A 382 15.97 3.50 -2.98
CA ASN A 382 16.44 3.55 -1.59
C ASN A 382 15.41 4.22 -0.68
N TYR A 383 14.72 5.24 -1.16
CA TYR A 383 13.61 5.85 -0.44
C TYR A 383 12.50 4.85 -0.13
N TYR A 384 12.01 4.13 -1.14
CA TYR A 384 10.96 3.13 -0.93
C TYR A 384 11.42 1.94 -0.08
N LYS A 385 12.69 1.56 -0.15
CA LYS A 385 13.25 0.58 0.78
C LYS A 385 13.21 1.09 2.22
N LEU A 386 13.53 2.36 2.44
CA LEU A 386 13.49 2.99 3.76
C LEU A 386 12.06 3.04 4.32
N VAL A 387 11.09 3.53 3.53
CA VAL A 387 9.69 3.66 4.00
C VAL A 387 8.95 2.33 4.10
N SER A 388 9.48 1.26 3.51
CA SER A 388 8.98 -0.10 3.70
C SER A 388 9.44 -0.74 5.00
N ASP A 389 10.45 -0.21 5.66
CA ASP A 389 10.94 -0.75 6.93
C ASP A 389 9.92 -0.48 8.05
N TYR A 390 9.50 -1.53 8.72
CA TYR A 390 8.50 -1.46 9.81
C TYR A 390 8.90 -0.58 11.00
N GLN A 391 10.16 -0.17 11.10
CA GLN A 391 10.66 0.77 12.11
C GLN A 391 10.44 2.23 11.72
N VAL A 392 10.16 2.51 10.44
CA VAL A 392 10.03 3.85 9.89
C VAL A 392 8.56 4.19 9.67
N LYS A 393 8.05 5.16 10.42
CA LYS A 393 6.68 5.65 10.25
C LYS A 393 6.56 6.60 9.07
N LEU A 394 7.57 7.44 8.90
CA LEU A 394 7.61 8.48 7.89
C LEU A 394 9.06 8.79 7.55
N ALA A 395 9.34 8.99 6.28
CA ALA A 395 10.54 9.66 5.80
C ALA A 395 10.09 10.78 4.85
N THR A 396 10.36 12.03 5.22
CA THR A 396 10.08 13.19 4.36
C THR A 396 11.34 13.47 3.56
N PRO A 397 11.29 13.36 2.23
CA PRO A 397 12.46 13.62 1.38
C PRO A 397 12.55 15.10 1.04
N LEU A 398 13.76 15.62 0.93
CA LEU A 398 14.09 16.96 0.46
C LEU A 398 15.33 16.88 -0.44
N ALA A 399 15.24 17.43 -1.64
CA ALA A 399 16.37 17.57 -2.53
C ALA A 399 17.03 18.93 -2.30
N GLU A 400 18.32 18.93 -1.96
CA GLU A 400 19.11 20.14 -1.68
C GLU A 400 20.16 20.28 -2.79
N TYR A 401 20.04 21.33 -3.59
CA TYR A 401 21.02 21.62 -4.65
C TYR A 401 22.30 22.22 -4.06
N ASN A 402 23.43 21.83 -4.60
CA ASN A 402 24.73 22.35 -4.23
C ASN A 402 25.32 23.16 -5.41
N ASP A 403 25.25 24.49 -5.30
CA ASP A 403 25.75 25.41 -6.35
C ASP A 403 27.22 25.21 -6.65
N SER A 404 28.03 24.70 -5.71
CA SER A 404 29.46 24.52 -5.90
C SER A 404 29.81 23.29 -6.78
N THR A 405 28.98 22.24 -6.72
CA THR A 405 29.23 20.97 -7.43
C THR A 405 28.29 20.78 -8.61
N GLY A 406 27.16 21.49 -8.66
CA GLY A 406 26.15 21.39 -9.70
C GLY A 406 25.24 20.15 -9.60
N ASP A 407 25.22 19.51 -8.45
CA ASP A 407 24.44 18.29 -8.20
C ASP A 407 23.56 18.42 -6.93
N PHE A 408 22.79 17.38 -6.62
CA PHE A 408 21.87 17.37 -5.50
C PHE A 408 22.35 16.46 -4.36
N ASN A 409 22.03 16.84 -3.15
CA ASN A 409 21.95 15.95 -2.01
C ASN A 409 20.49 15.64 -1.72
N VAL A 410 20.14 14.40 -1.36
CA VAL A 410 18.80 14.12 -0.86
C VAL A 410 18.84 13.86 0.64
N ARG A 411 18.05 14.61 1.37
CA ARG A 411 17.87 14.47 2.82
C ARG A 411 16.56 13.74 3.12
N PHE A 412 16.62 12.66 3.87
CA PHE A 412 15.43 11.95 4.38
C PHE A 412 15.26 12.28 5.86
N LYS A 413 14.27 13.12 6.18
CA LYS A 413 13.89 13.44 7.56
C LYS A 413 13.02 12.30 8.10
N VAL A 414 13.64 11.39 8.86
CA VAL A 414 13.02 10.15 9.32
C VAL A 414 12.31 10.35 10.66
N LYS A 415 11.09 9.84 10.74
CA LYS A 415 10.33 9.66 11.96
C LYS A 415 10.12 8.18 12.21
N LYS A 416 10.63 7.70 13.34
CA LYS A 416 10.44 6.29 13.74
C LYS A 416 8.99 5.97 14.08
N ASP A 417 8.62 4.71 13.93
CA ASP A 417 7.29 4.23 14.26
C ASP A 417 7.05 4.19 15.78
N ASN A 418 5.79 4.09 16.18
CA ASN A 418 5.42 3.96 17.58
C ASN A 418 5.89 2.60 18.12
N ARG A 419 6.32 2.62 19.39
CA ARG A 419 6.88 1.42 20.01
C ARG A 419 5.84 0.34 20.26
N LEU A 420 4.65 0.71 20.68
CA LEU A 420 3.60 -0.22 21.08
C LEU A 420 2.35 0.03 20.25
N SER A 421 1.86 -1.03 19.63
CA SER A 421 0.58 -1.04 18.89
C SER A 421 -0.28 -2.21 19.35
N ILE A 422 -1.58 -1.97 19.46
CA ILE A 422 -2.59 -3.01 19.77
C ILE A 422 -3.51 -3.14 18.55
N GLY A 423 -3.74 -4.36 18.12
CA GLY A 423 -4.62 -4.71 17.02
C GLY A 423 -5.85 -5.47 17.51
N LEU A 424 -7.02 -5.03 17.09
CA LEU A 424 -8.29 -5.74 17.31
C LEU A 424 -8.83 -6.19 15.95
N GLY A 425 -9.24 -7.44 15.86
CA GLY A 425 -9.77 -8.02 14.64
C GLY A 425 -10.87 -9.02 14.89
N ALA A 426 -11.61 -9.31 13.83
CA ALA A 426 -12.62 -10.36 13.84
C ALA A 426 -12.79 -10.93 12.42
N VAL A 427 -13.19 -12.19 12.37
CA VAL A 427 -13.74 -12.80 11.16
C VAL A 427 -15.17 -13.19 11.48
N VAL A 428 -16.10 -12.72 10.68
CA VAL A 428 -17.52 -13.11 10.77
C VAL A 428 -17.82 -13.99 9.57
N SER A 429 -18.39 -15.17 9.80
CA SER A 429 -18.79 -16.07 8.72
C SER A 429 -20.07 -16.81 9.09
N ASN A 430 -20.76 -17.35 8.09
CA ASN A 430 -21.91 -18.22 8.30
C ASN A 430 -21.52 -19.63 8.78
N GLY A 431 -20.22 -19.95 8.83
CA GLY A 431 -19.66 -21.22 9.27
C GLY A 431 -18.94 -21.14 10.61
N SER A 432 -18.17 -22.18 10.90
CA SER A 432 -17.39 -22.31 12.15
C SER A 432 -16.12 -21.45 12.18
N SER A 433 -15.78 -20.78 11.10
CA SER A 433 -14.57 -19.95 10.97
C SER A 433 -14.68 -18.56 11.62
N SER A 434 -15.83 -18.23 12.23
CA SER A 434 -15.96 -16.99 13.00
C SER A 434 -15.03 -16.99 14.21
N MET A 435 -14.22 -15.93 14.35
CA MET A 435 -13.25 -15.78 15.43
C MET A 435 -12.93 -14.32 15.70
N VAL A 436 -12.51 -14.02 16.91
CA VAL A 436 -11.94 -12.73 17.31
C VAL A 436 -10.43 -12.83 17.39
N TYR A 437 -9.77 -11.69 17.18
CA TYR A 437 -8.33 -11.54 17.22
C TYR A 437 -7.94 -10.37 18.11
N LEU A 438 -6.94 -10.59 18.95
CA LEU A 438 -6.24 -9.58 19.70
C LEU A 438 -4.75 -9.70 19.40
N GLY A 439 -4.14 -8.63 18.97
CA GLY A 439 -2.70 -8.56 18.70
C GLY A 439 -2.04 -7.43 19.45
N ALA A 440 -0.78 -7.61 19.80
CA ALA A 440 0.09 -6.57 20.31
C ALA A 440 1.44 -6.66 19.61
N SER A 441 2.04 -5.53 19.28
CA SER A 441 3.40 -5.46 18.75
C SER A 441 4.21 -4.38 19.44
N TYR A 442 5.47 -4.68 19.77
CA TYR A 442 6.39 -3.77 20.40
C TYR A 442 7.68 -3.67 19.57
N LYS A 443 8.00 -2.44 19.13
CA LYS A 443 9.13 -2.14 18.23
C LYS A 443 10.27 -1.48 18.99
N LEU A 444 11.48 -1.97 18.77
CA LEU A 444 12.72 -1.42 19.33
C LEU A 444 13.66 -1.05 18.18
N LEU A 445 14.17 0.17 18.21
CA LEU A 445 15.18 0.63 17.28
C LEU A 445 16.41 1.12 18.05
N GLY A 446 17.58 0.63 17.67
CA GLY A 446 18.89 0.95 18.23
C GLY A 446 19.99 0.61 17.23
N LYS A 447 21.10 0.01 17.68
CA LYS A 447 22.11 -0.59 16.77
C LYS A 447 21.57 -1.78 15.98
N LEU A 448 20.59 -2.47 16.58
CA LEU A 448 19.80 -3.53 15.99
C LEU A 448 18.33 -3.10 16.01
N SER A 449 17.51 -3.73 15.18
CA SER A 449 16.07 -3.57 15.21
C SER A 449 15.43 -4.77 15.89
N GLY A 450 14.43 -4.55 16.72
CA GLY A 450 13.67 -5.59 17.40
C GLY A 450 12.17 -5.44 17.15
N LEU A 451 11.47 -6.56 16.97
CA LEU A 451 10.03 -6.64 16.84
C LEU A 451 9.50 -7.80 17.69
N PHE A 452 8.73 -7.46 18.71
CA PHE A 452 8.06 -8.43 19.57
C PHE A 452 6.58 -8.43 19.24
N LYS A 453 6.00 -9.60 19.05
CA LYS A 453 4.57 -9.77 18.74
C LYS A 453 3.96 -10.78 19.70
N ALA A 454 2.74 -10.48 20.13
CA ALA A 454 1.85 -11.42 20.79
C ALA A 454 0.51 -11.38 20.09
N ASN A 455 -0.10 -12.54 19.85
CA ASN A 455 -1.45 -12.59 19.33
C ASN A 455 -2.27 -13.69 19.99
N PHE A 456 -3.57 -13.48 19.97
CA PHE A 456 -4.55 -14.40 20.51
C PHE A 456 -5.75 -14.48 19.56
N TYR A 457 -6.15 -15.70 19.22
CA TYR A 457 -7.35 -16.01 18.45
C TYR A 457 -8.32 -16.80 19.31
N TYR A 458 -9.59 -16.48 19.21
CA TYR A 458 -10.64 -17.23 19.88
C TYR A 458 -11.87 -17.37 19.00
N GLY A 459 -12.25 -18.61 18.70
CA GLY A 459 -13.41 -18.98 17.91
C GLY A 459 -13.90 -20.38 18.22
N ARG A 460 -15.01 -20.77 17.62
CA ARG A 460 -15.59 -22.12 17.84
C ARG A 460 -14.70 -23.24 17.32
N PHE A 461 -14.14 -23.05 16.11
CA PHE A 461 -13.25 -24.01 15.46
C PHE A 461 -11.80 -23.83 15.88
N TYR A 462 -11.35 -22.60 16.00
CA TYR A 462 -9.94 -22.27 16.18
C TYR A 462 -9.70 -21.36 17.39
N ALA A 463 -8.77 -21.79 18.23
CA ALA A 463 -8.21 -20.95 19.27
C ALA A 463 -6.68 -21.06 19.24
N SER A 464 -5.98 -19.94 19.41
CA SER A 464 -4.52 -19.94 19.36
C SER A 464 -3.93 -18.78 20.14
N ALA A 465 -2.72 -18.99 20.66
CA ALA A 465 -1.88 -17.94 21.20
C ALA A 465 -0.47 -18.08 20.62
N MET A 466 0.12 -16.95 20.26
CA MET A 466 1.50 -16.89 19.75
C MET A 466 2.26 -15.75 20.42
N LEU A 467 3.50 -16.01 20.76
CA LEU A 467 4.48 -15.02 21.17
C LEU A 467 5.70 -15.14 20.24
N SER A 468 6.18 -14.03 19.69
CA SER A 468 7.41 -14.03 18.90
C SER A 468 8.28 -12.81 19.18
N GLY A 469 9.59 -13.02 19.04
CA GLY A 469 10.60 -11.96 19.12
C GLY A 469 11.56 -12.10 17.95
N ARG A 470 11.64 -11.05 17.15
CA ARG A 470 12.54 -10.95 15.99
C ARG A 470 13.58 -9.86 16.23
N VAL A 471 14.81 -10.15 15.88
CA VAL A 471 15.93 -9.19 15.91
C VAL A 471 16.58 -9.14 14.53
N ASP A 472 16.64 -7.94 13.93
CA ASP A 472 17.24 -7.71 12.62
C ASP A 472 18.67 -7.18 12.76
N PHE A 473 19.58 -7.78 12.03
CA PHE A 473 20.99 -7.43 11.94
C PHE A 473 21.29 -6.74 10.61
N PRO A 474 21.62 -5.45 10.62
CA PRO A 474 21.90 -4.68 9.41
C PRO A 474 23.35 -4.90 8.95
N ALA A 475 23.70 -6.15 8.60
CA ALA A 475 25.00 -6.53 8.06
C ALA A 475 25.10 -6.27 6.55
N TYR A 476 26.26 -6.58 5.95
CA TYR A 476 26.45 -6.54 4.50
C TYR A 476 25.41 -7.41 3.76
N GLN A 477 25.25 -8.66 4.22
CA GLN A 477 24.10 -9.49 3.94
C GLN A 477 23.19 -9.41 5.17
N PRO A 478 22.07 -8.69 5.13
CA PRO A 478 21.21 -8.56 6.30
C PRO A 478 20.56 -9.90 6.65
N PHE A 479 20.35 -10.13 7.93
CA PHE A 479 19.62 -11.30 8.40
C PHE A 479 18.81 -10.95 9.65
N ALA A 480 17.83 -11.77 9.95
CA ALA A 480 17.03 -11.69 11.17
C ALA A 480 17.01 -13.04 11.89
N ILE A 481 16.99 -12.98 13.20
CA ILE A 481 16.74 -14.14 14.05
C ILE A 481 15.37 -13.94 14.69
N GLU A 482 14.49 -14.95 14.57
CA GLU A 482 13.15 -14.93 15.14
C GLU A 482 12.93 -16.17 15.99
N LEU A 483 12.58 -15.96 17.27
CA LEU A 483 12.11 -17.00 18.17
C LEU A 483 10.60 -16.84 18.32
N SER A 484 9.85 -17.92 18.14
CA SER A 484 8.39 -17.92 18.31
C SER A 484 7.92 -19.16 19.08
N GLY A 485 6.91 -18.97 19.93
CA GLY A 485 6.16 -20.03 20.59
C GLY A 485 4.69 -19.92 20.21
N THR A 486 4.07 -21.05 19.84
CA THR A 486 2.69 -21.09 19.38
C THR A 486 1.93 -22.21 20.06
N LEU A 487 0.70 -21.92 20.47
CA LEU A 487 -0.27 -22.87 20.97
C LEU A 487 -1.49 -22.83 20.05
N ASN A 488 -1.85 -23.94 19.44
CA ASN A 488 -2.96 -24.07 18.52
C ASN A 488 -3.97 -25.11 19.02
N ARG A 489 -5.27 -24.85 18.84
CA ARG A 489 -6.35 -25.80 19.02
C ARG A 489 -7.32 -25.69 17.85
N TYR A 490 -7.54 -26.80 17.17
CA TYR A 490 -8.53 -26.94 16.10
C TYR A 490 -9.61 -27.93 16.56
N ASP A 491 -10.85 -27.48 16.69
CA ASP A 491 -11.97 -28.26 17.15
C ASP A 491 -12.93 -28.55 15.99
N PHE A 492 -12.67 -29.63 15.28
CA PHE A 492 -13.50 -30.02 14.13
C PHE A 492 -14.90 -30.42 14.54
N PHE A 493 -15.10 -30.93 15.74
CA PHE A 493 -16.42 -31.31 16.24
C PHE A 493 -17.34 -30.09 16.43
N LYS A 494 -16.82 -29.00 16.96
CA LYS A 494 -17.54 -27.72 17.06
C LYS A 494 -17.60 -26.97 15.74
N GLY A 495 -16.86 -27.42 14.77
CA GLY A 495 -16.77 -26.89 13.42
C GLY A 495 -17.97 -27.20 12.52
N SER A 496 -19.06 -27.74 13.03
CA SER A 496 -20.23 -28.06 12.24
C SER A 496 -20.81 -26.84 11.54
N SER A 497 -20.71 -26.78 10.21
CA SER A 497 -21.40 -25.80 9.40
C SER A 497 -22.77 -26.32 9.01
N ARG A 498 -23.81 -25.49 9.16
CA ARG A 498 -25.11 -25.77 8.51
C ARG A 498 -24.92 -25.51 7.02
N VAL A 499 -24.82 -26.58 6.27
CA VAL A 499 -24.75 -26.52 4.81
C VAL A 499 -26.17 -26.68 4.27
N LEU A 500 -26.74 -25.65 3.70
CA LEU A 500 -27.95 -25.52 2.85
C LEU A 500 -29.11 -26.53 3.03
N SER A 501 -29.22 -27.36 3.96
CA SER A 501 -30.27 -28.31 4.36
C SER A 501 -29.77 -29.60 5.04
N MET A 502 -28.45 -29.83 5.04
CA MET A 502 -27.88 -31.00 5.71
C MET A 502 -27.06 -30.57 6.93
N THR A 503 -27.37 -31.12 8.07
CA THR A 503 -26.56 -30.97 9.28
C THR A 503 -25.42 -31.99 9.21
N TYR A 504 -24.25 -31.55 8.70
CA TYR A 504 -23.03 -32.34 8.81
C TYR A 504 -22.57 -32.31 10.27
N GLN A 505 -22.58 -33.43 10.94
CA GLN A 505 -21.85 -33.60 12.20
C GLN A 505 -20.51 -34.21 11.93
N PRO A 506 -19.41 -33.43 12.03
CA PRO A 506 -18.10 -33.99 11.92
C PRO A 506 -17.86 -35.00 13.05
N PRO A 507 -17.02 -36.03 12.82
CA PRO A 507 -16.59 -36.91 13.90
C PRO A 507 -15.92 -36.08 15.00
N TYR A 508 -16.01 -36.55 16.25
CA TYR A 508 -15.29 -35.92 17.37
C TYR A 508 -13.80 -35.95 17.08
N ILE A 509 -13.21 -34.80 16.73
CA ILE A 509 -11.76 -34.64 16.46
C ILE A 509 -11.33 -33.30 17.00
N ILE A 510 -10.33 -33.32 17.87
CA ILE A 510 -9.66 -32.15 18.37
C ILE A 510 -8.16 -32.30 18.10
N ASP A 511 -7.59 -31.33 17.42
CA ASP A 511 -6.16 -31.25 17.11
C ASP A 511 -5.55 -30.13 17.96
N TYR A 512 -4.67 -30.49 18.88
CA TYR A 512 -3.85 -29.58 19.65
C TYR A 512 -2.43 -29.61 19.12
N GLU A 513 -1.81 -28.45 19.04
CA GLU A 513 -0.40 -28.36 18.70
C GLU A 513 0.25 -27.24 19.49
N ASN A 514 1.37 -27.57 20.09
CA ASN A 514 2.28 -26.57 20.65
C ASN A 514 3.66 -26.70 19.96
N ASN A 515 4.29 -25.56 19.71
CA ASN A 515 5.62 -25.56 19.15
C ASN A 515 6.43 -24.33 19.58
N VAL A 516 7.76 -24.51 19.59
CA VAL A 516 8.75 -23.44 19.68
C VAL A 516 9.61 -23.53 18.42
N ARG A 517 9.81 -22.41 17.76
CA ARG A 517 10.55 -22.30 16.51
C ARG A 517 11.61 -21.22 16.61
N LEU A 518 12.81 -21.50 16.10
CA LEU A 518 13.92 -20.56 15.93
C LEU A 518 14.26 -20.48 14.44
N ASP A 519 14.10 -19.31 13.84
CA ASP A 519 14.32 -19.06 12.43
C ASP A 519 15.45 -18.04 12.21
N VAL A 520 16.32 -18.29 11.26
CA VAL A 520 17.26 -17.32 10.70
C VAL A 520 16.82 -17.03 9.27
N THR A 521 16.48 -15.77 9.00
CA THR A 521 15.96 -15.33 7.70
C THR A 521 16.91 -14.32 7.07
N SER A 522 17.21 -14.47 5.77
CA SER A 522 18.01 -13.52 4.99
C SER A 522 17.34 -13.22 3.65
N PRO A 523 17.35 -11.97 3.17
CA PRO A 523 16.84 -11.64 1.83
C PRO A 523 17.85 -12.08 0.76
N ILE A 524 17.34 -12.68 -0.32
CA ILE A 524 18.10 -12.94 -1.55
C ILE A 524 17.87 -11.79 -2.53
N SER A 525 16.63 -11.32 -2.62
CA SER A 525 16.22 -10.15 -3.39
C SER A 525 15.20 -9.34 -2.61
N ARG A 526 14.69 -8.24 -3.19
CA ARG A 526 13.60 -7.47 -2.56
C ARG A 526 12.34 -8.27 -2.29
N HIS A 527 12.06 -9.24 -3.15
CA HIS A 527 10.84 -10.03 -3.11
C HIS A 527 11.05 -11.46 -2.65
N SER A 528 12.29 -11.84 -2.31
CA SER A 528 12.61 -13.21 -1.91
C SER A 528 13.47 -13.28 -0.67
N ILE A 529 13.17 -14.27 0.16
CA ILE A 529 13.88 -14.61 1.37
C ILE A 529 14.26 -16.09 1.37
N VAL A 530 15.36 -16.39 2.03
CA VAL A 530 15.67 -17.74 2.46
C VAL A 530 15.59 -17.79 3.98
N LYS A 531 15.03 -18.86 4.48
CA LYS A 531 14.87 -19.09 5.92
C LYS A 531 15.42 -20.48 6.25
N PHE A 532 16.32 -20.52 7.20
CA PHE A 532 16.75 -21.76 7.86
C PHE A 532 16.25 -21.74 9.29
N GLY A 533 15.66 -22.83 9.76
CA GLY A 533 15.15 -22.88 11.11
C GLY A 533 15.07 -24.28 11.69
N ILE A 534 14.84 -24.28 12.99
CA ILE A 534 14.57 -25.48 13.78
C ILE A 534 13.27 -25.27 14.55
N ALA A 535 12.52 -26.34 14.76
CA ALA A 535 11.35 -26.30 15.62
C ALA A 535 11.21 -27.59 16.42
N THR A 536 10.65 -27.47 17.62
CA THR A 536 10.26 -28.60 18.44
C THR A 536 8.84 -28.38 18.94
N GLY A 537 8.10 -29.46 19.11
CA GLY A 537 6.73 -29.36 19.55
C GLY A 537 6.06 -30.72 19.75
N GLU A 538 4.78 -30.63 20.08
CA GLU A 538 3.91 -31.80 20.21
C GLU A 538 2.61 -31.53 19.46
N GLN A 539 2.20 -32.48 18.64
CA GLN A 539 0.92 -32.53 17.97
C GLN A 539 0.09 -33.65 18.61
N LYS A 540 -1.09 -33.34 19.09
CA LYS A 540 -1.96 -34.27 19.83
C LYS A 540 -3.34 -34.31 19.22
N TYR A 541 -3.75 -35.46 18.73
CA TYR A 541 -5.08 -35.74 18.18
C TYR A 541 -5.92 -36.50 19.19
N SER A 542 -7.14 -36.03 19.44
CA SER A 542 -8.16 -36.72 20.23
C SER A 542 -9.35 -37.05 19.34
N TYR A 543 -9.70 -38.32 19.20
CA TYR A 543 -10.72 -38.79 18.25
C TYR A 543 -11.33 -40.12 18.69
N PHE A 544 -12.53 -40.44 18.14
CA PHE A 544 -13.10 -41.79 18.21
C PHE A 544 -12.88 -42.49 16.86
N GLN A 545 -12.59 -43.81 16.90
CA GLN A 545 -12.43 -44.61 15.68
C GLN A 545 -13.76 -45.05 15.09
N VAL A 546 -14.84 -44.98 15.88
CA VAL A 546 -16.22 -45.33 15.53
C VAL A 546 -17.07 -44.07 15.35
N SER A 547 -18.11 -44.15 14.55
CA SER A 547 -19.06 -43.06 14.33
C SER A 547 -20.12 -42.91 15.43
N SER A 548 -20.35 -43.95 16.22
CA SER A 548 -21.29 -43.98 17.33
C SER A 548 -20.56 -44.17 18.63
N TYR A 549 -20.69 -43.26 19.58
CA TYR A 549 -20.03 -43.28 20.91
C TYR A 549 -20.98 -42.68 21.96
N GLN A 550 -20.79 -43.07 23.20
CA GLN A 550 -21.56 -42.57 24.36
C GLN A 550 -20.81 -41.46 25.09
N SER A 551 -21.50 -40.67 25.89
CA SER A 551 -20.88 -39.59 26.68
C SER A 551 -19.90 -40.10 27.75
N SER A 552 -20.00 -41.37 28.13
CA SER A 552 -19.08 -42.07 29.04
C SER A 552 -17.82 -42.59 28.35
N ASP A 553 -17.79 -42.61 27.01
CA ASP A 553 -16.66 -43.12 26.26
C ASP A 553 -15.48 -42.16 26.32
N THR A 554 -14.26 -42.73 26.35
CA THR A 554 -12.99 -42.00 26.28
C THR A 554 -12.43 -42.07 24.88
N ALA A 555 -11.97 -40.92 24.37
CA ALA A 555 -11.38 -40.81 23.03
C ALA A 555 -9.98 -41.43 22.98
N ASP A 556 -9.62 -41.98 21.81
CA ASP A 556 -8.25 -42.31 21.50
C ASP A 556 -7.42 -41.03 21.45
N ILE A 557 -6.16 -41.12 21.94
CA ILE A 557 -5.23 -40.01 21.94
C ILE A 557 -3.96 -40.46 21.23
N THR A 558 -3.64 -39.82 20.07
CA THR A 558 -2.32 -39.94 19.45
C THR A 558 -1.56 -38.64 19.64
N SER A 559 -0.39 -38.73 20.26
CA SER A 559 0.55 -37.60 20.34
C SER A 559 1.80 -37.89 19.51
N PHE A 560 2.33 -36.85 18.87
CA PHE A 560 3.56 -36.88 18.13
C PHE A 560 4.48 -35.75 18.62
N LYS A 561 5.50 -36.12 19.40
CA LYS A 561 6.53 -35.19 19.86
C LYS A 561 7.65 -35.17 18.84
N TYR A 562 7.99 -34.00 18.34
CA TYR A 562 8.91 -33.86 17.21
C TYR A 562 9.98 -32.80 17.43
N PHE A 563 11.07 -32.98 16.70
CA PHE A 563 12.06 -31.98 16.35
C PHE A 563 12.15 -31.93 14.82
N THR A 564 12.28 -30.73 14.26
CA THR A 564 12.39 -30.54 12.81
C THR A 564 13.38 -29.45 12.48
N GLU A 565 14.12 -29.67 11.41
CA GLU A 565 14.97 -28.71 10.73
C GLU A 565 14.31 -28.35 9.39
N HIS A 566 14.37 -27.09 9.00
CA HIS A 566 13.76 -26.69 7.73
C HIS A 566 14.57 -25.63 7.00
N LEU A 567 14.49 -25.68 5.67
CA LEU A 567 15.02 -24.70 4.74
C LEU A 567 13.89 -24.26 3.82
N THR A 568 13.51 -23.00 3.92
CA THR A 568 12.42 -22.43 3.12
C THR A 568 12.94 -21.31 2.24
N PHE A 569 12.70 -21.38 0.94
CA PHE A 569 12.80 -20.26 0.01
C PHE A 569 11.39 -19.73 -0.28
N ASN A 570 11.19 -18.43 -0.18
CA ASN A 570 9.92 -17.79 -0.54
C ASN A 570 10.18 -16.56 -1.40
N TYR A 571 9.56 -16.51 -2.58
CA TYR A 571 9.45 -15.36 -3.45
C TYR A 571 7.99 -14.92 -3.48
N ASN A 572 7.67 -13.66 -3.14
CA ASN A 572 6.30 -13.20 -3.05
C ASN A 572 6.14 -11.75 -3.55
N THR A 573 5.26 -11.57 -4.52
CA THR A 573 4.82 -10.28 -5.07
C THR A 573 3.30 -10.16 -5.16
N LEU A 574 2.56 -11.03 -4.48
CA LEU A 574 1.09 -10.99 -4.47
C LEU A 574 0.59 -9.65 -3.94
N ASN A 575 -0.37 -9.05 -4.64
CA ASN A 575 -0.96 -7.76 -4.28
C ASN A 575 -1.90 -7.82 -3.06
N TYR A 576 -2.52 -8.99 -2.80
CA TYR A 576 -3.35 -9.27 -1.64
C TYR A 576 -2.97 -10.61 -1.03
N ARG A 577 -2.99 -10.69 0.29
CA ARG A 577 -2.72 -11.95 1.01
C ARG A 577 -3.87 -12.94 0.91
N MET A 578 -5.11 -12.44 0.88
CA MET A 578 -6.31 -13.21 0.57
C MET A 578 -6.87 -12.71 -0.76
N TYR A 579 -7.33 -13.61 -1.59
CA TYR A 579 -7.91 -13.31 -2.90
C TYR A 579 -7.01 -12.45 -3.82
N PRO A 580 -5.76 -12.84 -4.06
CA PRO A 580 -4.87 -12.09 -4.94
C PRO A 580 -5.45 -11.99 -6.35
N THR A 581 -5.23 -10.84 -6.98
CA THR A 581 -5.62 -10.53 -8.36
C THR A 581 -4.43 -10.13 -9.23
N GLY A 582 -3.22 -10.25 -8.70
CA GLY A 582 -1.98 -9.92 -9.39
C GLY A 582 -0.75 -10.33 -8.61
N GLY A 583 0.37 -10.48 -9.28
CA GLY A 583 1.63 -10.91 -8.70
C GLY A 583 1.84 -12.42 -8.75
N ARG A 584 2.80 -12.90 -7.99
CA ARG A 584 3.15 -14.33 -7.92
C ARG A 584 3.78 -14.69 -6.59
N GLU A 585 3.57 -15.93 -6.19
CA GLU A 585 4.26 -16.55 -5.06
C GLU A 585 4.92 -17.84 -5.51
N PHE A 586 6.14 -18.08 -5.06
CA PHE A 586 6.84 -19.34 -5.25
C PHE A 586 7.50 -19.73 -3.93
N VAL A 587 7.19 -20.94 -3.45
CA VAL A 587 7.70 -21.48 -2.18
C VAL A 587 8.37 -22.82 -2.44
N VAL A 588 9.55 -22.99 -1.86
CA VAL A 588 10.22 -24.28 -1.71
C VAL A 588 10.48 -24.47 -0.23
N ASP A 589 9.91 -25.50 0.37
CA ASP A 589 10.14 -25.88 1.77
C ASP A 589 10.68 -27.29 1.83
N LEU A 590 11.88 -27.43 2.35
CA LEU A 590 12.53 -28.71 2.65
C LEU A 590 12.57 -28.88 4.15
N ARG A 591 12.16 -30.05 4.62
CA ARG A 591 12.07 -30.31 6.06
C ARG A 591 12.50 -31.72 6.40
N HIS A 592 13.34 -31.84 7.41
CA HIS A 592 13.66 -33.10 8.07
C HIS A 592 12.95 -33.16 9.42
N VAL A 593 12.28 -34.24 9.72
CA VAL A 593 11.48 -34.43 10.93
C VAL A 593 11.89 -35.70 11.63
N VAL A 594 12.14 -35.59 12.91
CA VAL A 594 12.40 -36.73 13.83
C VAL A 594 11.40 -36.60 14.98
N GLY A 595 10.75 -37.70 15.36
CA GLY A 595 9.81 -37.62 16.48
C GLY A 595 9.39 -38.98 16.98
N THR A 596 8.57 -38.94 18.04
CA THR A 596 8.02 -40.13 18.66
C THR A 596 6.51 -40.06 18.68
N GLU A 597 5.87 -40.98 18.00
CA GLU A 597 4.44 -41.26 18.13
C GLU A 597 4.17 -42.01 19.42
N MET A 598 3.11 -41.62 20.13
CA MET A 598 2.55 -42.36 21.25
C MET A 598 1.04 -42.41 21.06
N ASN A 599 0.48 -43.61 21.00
CA ASN A 599 -0.95 -43.82 20.88
C ASN A 599 -1.48 -44.46 22.17
N ASN A 600 -2.43 -43.75 22.80
CA ASN A 600 -3.18 -44.23 23.97
C ASN A 600 -4.60 -44.57 23.51
N PRO A 601 -4.98 -45.86 23.49
CA PRO A 601 -6.30 -46.26 23.10
C PRO A 601 -7.39 -45.72 24.04
N GLY A 602 -8.57 -45.39 23.48
CA GLY A 602 -9.77 -45.06 24.25
C GLY A 602 -10.65 -46.24 24.48
N SER A 603 -11.87 -46.00 24.99
CA SER A 603 -12.83 -47.10 25.35
C SER A 603 -13.51 -47.73 24.13
N THR A 604 -13.49 -47.08 22.96
CA THR A 604 -14.22 -47.51 21.75
C THR A 604 -13.45 -48.46 20.84
N THR A 605 -12.19 -48.75 21.17
CA THR A 605 -11.30 -49.68 20.42
C THR A 605 -11.01 -50.92 21.25
N ALA A 606 -10.76 -52.05 20.57
CA ALA A 606 -10.33 -53.28 21.24
C ALA A 606 -8.85 -53.27 21.65
N LEU A 607 -8.10 -52.24 21.29
CA LEU A 607 -6.70 -52.08 21.71
C LEU A 607 -6.65 -51.61 23.16
N THR A 608 -5.75 -52.20 23.96
CA THR A 608 -5.54 -51.84 25.37
C THR A 608 -4.17 -51.28 25.66
N ASP A 609 -3.22 -51.62 24.80
CA ASP A 609 -1.77 -51.29 25.06
C ASP A 609 -1.40 -49.94 24.46
N VAL A 610 -0.61 -49.19 25.25
CA VAL A 610 -0.01 -47.95 24.80
C VAL A 610 1.08 -48.27 23.76
N TYR A 611 0.93 -47.77 22.56
CA TYR A 611 1.91 -47.92 21.48
C TYR A 611 2.87 -46.73 21.47
N ARG A 612 4.15 -47.03 21.25
CA ARG A 612 5.19 -46.01 21.10
C ARG A 612 6.13 -46.35 19.97
N MET A 613 6.38 -45.44 19.03
CA MET A 613 7.27 -45.64 17.89
C MET A 613 8.04 -44.35 17.55
N ARG A 614 9.30 -44.49 17.20
CA ARG A 614 10.11 -43.38 16.69
C ARG A 614 10.01 -43.36 15.17
N HIS A 615 9.80 -42.15 14.63
CA HIS A 615 9.73 -41.90 13.22
C HIS A 615 10.74 -40.86 12.79
N THR A 616 11.23 -41.01 11.56
CA THR A 616 12.06 -40.01 10.89
C THR A 616 11.68 -39.96 9.42
N TRP A 617 11.59 -38.73 8.86
CA TRP A 617 11.29 -38.53 7.45
C TRP A 617 11.82 -37.21 6.92
N ILE A 618 11.89 -37.09 5.59
CA ILE A 618 12.14 -35.85 4.87
C ILE A 618 10.88 -35.52 4.08
N GLN A 619 10.54 -34.25 3.99
CA GLN A 619 9.45 -33.77 3.15
C GLN A 619 9.87 -32.54 2.36
N MET A 620 9.28 -32.38 1.17
CA MET A 620 9.43 -31.25 0.29
C MET A 620 8.05 -30.74 -0.12
N ASN A 621 7.84 -29.44 0.00
CA ASN A 621 6.63 -28.77 -0.47
C ASN A 621 7.02 -27.68 -1.47
N LEU A 622 6.53 -27.78 -2.70
CA LEU A 622 6.69 -26.79 -3.75
C LEU A 622 5.34 -26.16 -4.03
N ILE A 623 5.25 -24.83 -3.98
CA ILE A 623 4.02 -24.09 -4.31
C ILE A 623 4.36 -23.01 -5.32
N ALA A 624 3.55 -22.92 -6.37
CA ALA A 624 3.57 -21.83 -7.34
C ALA A 624 2.16 -21.28 -7.51
N ASP A 625 1.98 -19.98 -7.30
CA ASP A 625 0.73 -19.25 -7.49
C ASP A 625 1.01 -18.00 -8.31
N HIS A 626 0.46 -17.89 -9.52
CA HIS A 626 0.78 -16.85 -10.48
C HIS A 626 -0.48 -16.23 -11.06
N TYR A 627 -0.52 -14.90 -11.14
CA TYR A 627 -1.66 -14.14 -11.66
C TYR A 627 -1.21 -13.22 -12.80
N SER A 628 -1.74 -13.47 -14.00
CA SER A 628 -1.49 -12.67 -15.21
C SER A 628 -2.75 -11.92 -15.62
N ARG A 629 -2.62 -10.60 -15.76
CA ARG A 629 -3.68 -9.77 -16.30
C ARG A 629 -3.68 -9.87 -17.82
N ILE A 630 -4.73 -10.45 -18.38
CA ILE A 630 -4.85 -10.68 -19.83
C ILE A 630 -5.40 -9.43 -20.52
N VAL A 631 -6.48 -8.86 -19.97
CA VAL A 631 -7.07 -7.58 -20.39
C VAL A 631 -7.45 -6.76 -19.17
N LYS A 632 -7.88 -5.51 -19.36
CA LYS A 632 -8.17 -4.55 -18.28
C LYS A 632 -9.05 -5.13 -17.15
N TYR A 633 -9.98 -6.00 -17.48
CA TYR A 633 -10.96 -6.57 -16.54
C TYR A 633 -10.81 -8.09 -16.32
N LEU A 634 -9.90 -8.77 -17.00
CA LEU A 634 -9.71 -10.22 -16.86
C LEU A 634 -8.29 -10.54 -16.39
N THR A 635 -8.19 -11.26 -15.28
CA THR A 635 -6.96 -11.87 -14.76
C THR A 635 -7.12 -13.39 -14.75
N ILE A 636 -6.10 -14.10 -15.11
CA ILE A 636 -6.04 -15.57 -14.97
C ILE A 636 -4.96 -15.91 -13.96
N GLY A 637 -5.35 -16.63 -12.91
CA GLY A 637 -4.44 -17.24 -11.95
C GLY A 637 -4.15 -18.69 -12.33
N ALA A 638 -2.91 -19.12 -12.13
CA ALA A 638 -2.46 -20.52 -12.25
C ALA A 638 -1.83 -20.95 -10.92
N TYR A 639 -2.20 -22.12 -10.45
CA TYR A 639 -1.72 -22.70 -9.21
C TYR A 639 -1.12 -24.07 -9.46
N ALA A 640 -0.01 -24.38 -8.78
CA ALA A 640 0.55 -25.72 -8.73
C ALA A 640 1.15 -25.98 -7.34
N GLN A 641 0.94 -27.19 -6.84
CA GLN A 641 1.57 -27.67 -5.61
C GLN A 641 2.05 -29.11 -5.79
N LEU A 642 3.27 -29.38 -5.37
CA LEU A 642 3.83 -30.71 -5.24
C LEU A 642 4.30 -30.93 -3.82
N PHE A 643 3.74 -31.95 -3.17
CA PHE A 643 4.18 -32.39 -1.83
C PHE A 643 4.72 -33.81 -1.92
N VAL A 644 5.96 -34.00 -1.51
CA VAL A 644 6.65 -35.30 -1.54
C VAL A 644 7.26 -35.57 -0.17
N SER A 645 7.03 -36.76 0.37
CA SER A 645 7.56 -37.17 1.66
C SER A 645 7.74 -38.69 1.75
N ASN A 646 8.73 -39.14 2.48
CA ASN A 646 8.87 -40.53 2.88
C ASN A 646 8.30 -40.79 4.30
N ARG A 647 7.34 -39.95 4.75
CA ARG A 647 6.67 -40.08 6.03
C ARG A 647 6.01 -41.45 6.17
N PRO A 648 6.27 -42.22 7.23
CA PRO A 648 5.59 -43.47 7.50
C PRO A 648 4.16 -43.21 7.97
N LEU A 649 3.30 -44.22 7.83
CA LEU A 649 1.97 -44.22 8.43
C LEU A 649 2.08 -44.35 9.96
N PHE A 650 1.18 -43.73 10.69
CA PHE A 650 1.04 -43.88 12.14
C PHE A 650 0.31 -45.20 12.48
N ARG A 651 0.18 -45.50 13.77
CA ARG A 651 -0.38 -46.75 14.28
C ARG A 651 -1.78 -47.07 13.73
N ASN A 652 -2.63 -46.07 13.66
CA ASN A 652 -4.00 -46.25 13.21
C ASN A 652 -4.38 -45.30 12.06
N TYR A 653 -5.50 -45.62 11.40
CA TYR A 653 -5.99 -44.86 10.26
C TYR A 653 -6.23 -43.38 10.58
N SER A 654 -6.96 -43.08 11.68
CA SER A 654 -7.34 -41.70 12.00
C SER A 654 -6.11 -40.82 12.24
N SER A 655 -5.13 -41.30 13.02
CA SER A 655 -3.89 -40.54 13.29
C SER A 655 -3.04 -40.37 12.02
N SER A 656 -3.01 -41.37 11.12
CA SER A 656 -2.29 -41.28 9.84
C SER A 656 -2.90 -40.21 8.93
N VAL A 657 -4.22 -40.16 8.81
CA VAL A 657 -4.92 -39.16 7.98
C VAL A 657 -4.83 -37.77 8.59
N LEU A 658 -5.04 -37.62 9.91
CA LEU A 658 -4.95 -36.34 10.59
C LEU A 658 -3.55 -35.73 10.51
N GLY A 659 -2.52 -36.59 10.63
CA GLY A 659 -1.12 -36.18 10.51
C GLY A 659 -0.66 -35.90 9.10
N ALA A 660 -1.35 -36.42 8.06
CA ALA A 660 -0.97 -36.18 6.68
C ALA A 660 -1.23 -34.74 6.25
N PRO A 661 -0.38 -34.14 5.42
CA PRO A 661 -0.59 -32.81 4.85
C PRO A 661 -1.92 -32.69 4.12
N ALA A 662 -2.61 -31.57 4.32
CA ALA A 662 -3.89 -31.29 3.69
C ALA A 662 -3.73 -30.34 2.51
N PHE A 663 -4.34 -30.66 1.37
CA PHE A 663 -4.53 -29.74 0.27
C PHE A 663 -5.79 -28.90 0.54
N ALA A 664 -5.63 -27.60 0.81
CA ALA A 664 -6.71 -26.72 1.23
C ALA A 664 -6.57 -25.30 0.63
N PRO A 665 -6.66 -25.18 -0.73
CA PRO A 665 -6.46 -23.91 -1.43
C PRO A 665 -7.68 -22.99 -1.35
N VAL A 666 -8.90 -23.55 -1.30
CA VAL A 666 -10.14 -22.77 -1.23
C VAL A 666 -10.34 -22.24 0.17
N MET A 667 -10.85 -21.01 0.26
CA MET A 667 -11.17 -20.40 1.53
C MET A 667 -12.11 -21.30 2.34
N ASN A 668 -11.88 -21.39 3.66
CA ASN A 668 -12.61 -22.27 4.56
C ASN A 668 -12.31 -23.79 4.43
N SER A 669 -11.68 -24.29 3.37
CA SER A 669 -11.34 -25.71 3.28
C SER A 669 -10.43 -26.18 4.43
N LYS A 670 -9.65 -25.27 5.03
CA LYS A 670 -8.85 -25.53 6.25
C LYS A 670 -9.70 -25.80 7.51
N THR A 671 -10.93 -25.34 7.53
CA THR A 671 -11.85 -25.51 8.69
C THR A 671 -12.72 -26.77 8.57
N LEU A 672 -12.64 -27.45 7.43
CA LEU A 672 -13.33 -28.69 7.16
C LEU A 672 -12.36 -29.87 7.29
N LEU A 673 -12.86 -30.99 7.81
CA LEU A 673 -12.10 -32.22 7.84
C LEU A 673 -12.27 -32.96 6.51
N LEU A 674 -11.45 -32.63 5.52
CA LEU A 674 -11.48 -33.20 4.19
C LEU A 674 -10.47 -34.34 4.09
N THR A 675 -10.90 -35.56 4.38
CA THR A 675 -10.03 -36.74 4.40
C THR A 675 -9.50 -37.12 3.02
N ASN A 676 -10.31 -36.90 1.99
CA ASN A 676 -9.94 -37.17 0.58
C ASN A 676 -8.79 -36.30 0.07
N TYR A 677 -8.59 -35.12 0.66
CA TYR A 677 -7.55 -34.15 0.27
C TYR A 677 -6.33 -34.22 1.19
N ARG A 678 -6.08 -35.35 1.84
CA ARG A 678 -4.93 -35.58 2.73
C ARG A 678 -4.11 -36.77 2.25
N ALA A 679 -2.82 -36.55 2.00
CA ALA A 679 -1.89 -37.59 1.64
C ALA A 679 -0.45 -37.18 1.96
N ASN A 680 0.43 -38.19 2.19
CA ASN A 680 1.85 -37.95 2.40
C ASN A 680 2.60 -37.53 1.13
N ASN A 681 2.01 -37.82 -0.06
CA ASN A 681 2.55 -37.45 -1.36
C ASN A 681 1.41 -37.10 -2.31
N PHE A 682 1.44 -35.91 -2.91
CA PHE A 682 0.42 -35.49 -3.88
C PHE A 682 0.94 -34.41 -4.81
N PHE A 683 0.27 -34.25 -5.94
CA PHE A 683 0.33 -33.03 -6.72
C PHE A 683 -1.05 -32.44 -6.90
N ALA A 684 -1.10 -31.13 -7.07
CA ALA A 684 -2.33 -30.41 -7.37
C ALA A 684 -2.05 -29.28 -8.33
N VAL A 685 -3.00 -29.04 -9.24
CA VAL A 685 -2.96 -27.90 -10.17
C VAL A 685 -4.30 -27.18 -10.14
N GLY A 686 -4.29 -25.91 -10.44
CA GLY A 686 -5.51 -25.11 -10.45
C GLY A 686 -5.47 -23.94 -11.41
N VAL A 687 -6.65 -23.53 -11.85
CA VAL A 687 -6.87 -22.34 -12.67
C VAL A 687 -7.89 -21.43 -12.00
N LYS A 688 -7.63 -20.12 -12.04
CA LYS A 688 -8.39 -19.10 -11.31
C LYS A 688 -8.76 -17.93 -12.24
N PRO A 689 -9.79 -18.05 -13.10
CA PRO A 689 -10.34 -16.93 -13.85
C PRO A 689 -10.94 -15.89 -12.90
N ILE A 690 -10.55 -14.61 -13.08
CA ILE A 690 -10.98 -13.50 -12.24
C ILE A 690 -11.42 -12.34 -13.11
N VAL A 691 -12.70 -11.96 -13.00
CA VAL A 691 -13.27 -10.79 -13.66
C VAL A 691 -13.23 -9.63 -12.67
N ASN A 692 -12.39 -8.63 -12.91
CA ASN A 692 -12.28 -7.42 -12.09
C ASN A 692 -13.36 -6.42 -12.54
N ILE A 693 -14.50 -6.40 -11.85
CA ILE A 693 -15.63 -5.50 -12.13
C ILE A 693 -15.23 -4.06 -11.78
N THR A 694 -14.61 -3.88 -10.62
CA THR A 694 -13.97 -2.63 -10.18
C THR A 694 -12.60 -2.94 -9.58
N PRO A 695 -11.76 -1.96 -9.25
CA PRO A 695 -10.50 -2.20 -8.54
C PRO A 695 -10.66 -2.93 -7.19
N ARG A 696 -11.85 -2.91 -6.59
CA ARG A 696 -12.15 -3.53 -5.29
C ARG A 696 -13.12 -4.71 -5.38
N LEU A 697 -13.91 -4.81 -6.45
CA LEU A 697 -14.93 -5.86 -6.63
C LEU A 697 -14.51 -6.78 -7.76
N ASN A 698 -14.40 -8.07 -7.47
CA ASN A 698 -14.12 -9.09 -8.47
C ASN A 698 -15.03 -10.30 -8.31
N LEU A 699 -15.36 -10.91 -9.44
CA LEU A 699 -15.97 -12.22 -9.54
C LEU A 699 -14.85 -13.20 -9.92
N ARG A 700 -14.67 -14.25 -9.16
CA ARG A 700 -13.63 -15.24 -9.38
C ARG A 700 -14.17 -16.65 -9.35
N THR A 701 -13.65 -17.47 -10.21
CA THR A 701 -13.88 -18.92 -10.19
C THR A 701 -12.53 -19.59 -10.00
N GLU A 702 -12.52 -20.67 -9.24
CA GLU A 702 -11.31 -21.44 -8.96
C GLU A 702 -11.62 -22.90 -9.17
N PHE A 703 -10.76 -23.58 -9.91
CA PHE A 703 -10.86 -25.02 -10.18
C PHE A 703 -9.52 -25.66 -9.86
N TYR A 704 -9.57 -26.72 -9.06
CA TYR A 704 -8.38 -27.45 -8.67
C TYR A 704 -8.57 -28.94 -8.94
N PHE A 705 -7.53 -29.55 -9.48
CA PHE A 705 -7.35 -30.98 -9.60
C PHE A 705 -6.30 -31.41 -8.58
N TYR A 706 -6.63 -32.40 -7.76
CA TYR A 706 -5.77 -32.96 -6.72
C TYR A 706 -5.61 -34.45 -6.94
N MET A 707 -4.39 -34.96 -6.92
CA MET A 707 -4.07 -36.39 -7.09
C MET A 707 -3.05 -36.83 -6.04
N PRO A 708 -3.46 -37.64 -5.05
CA PRO A 708 -2.52 -38.31 -4.17
C PRO A 708 -1.75 -39.39 -4.95
N PHE A 709 -0.44 -39.52 -4.70
CA PHE A 709 0.34 -40.63 -5.31
C PHE A 709 -0.18 -41.98 -4.79
N ARG A 710 -0.54 -42.00 -3.49
CA ARG A 710 -1.23 -43.11 -2.83
C ARG A 710 -2.19 -42.50 -1.79
N LYS A 711 -3.44 -42.92 -1.81
CA LYS A 711 -4.41 -42.56 -0.78
C LYS A 711 -4.19 -43.42 0.47
N ILE A 712 -4.39 -42.84 1.65
CA ILE A 712 -4.41 -43.57 2.92
C ILE A 712 -5.81 -44.18 3.06
N LEU A 713 -5.89 -45.50 3.04
CA LEU A 713 -7.13 -46.27 3.14
C LEU A 713 -7.26 -46.84 4.56
N LYS A 714 -8.52 -47.17 4.91
CA LYS A 714 -8.91 -47.77 6.17
C LYS A 714 -9.07 -49.28 6.00
N GLU A 715 -8.32 -50.05 6.75
CA GLU A 715 -8.40 -51.51 6.79
C GLU A 715 -8.85 -51.95 8.18
N GLU A 716 -9.90 -52.74 8.28
CA GLU A 716 -10.40 -53.29 9.53
C GLU A 716 -9.71 -54.63 9.84
N MET A 717 -8.88 -54.65 10.90
CA MET A 717 -8.14 -55.83 11.32
C MET A 717 -8.96 -56.69 12.32
N SER A 718 -9.77 -56.05 13.13
CA SER A 718 -10.68 -56.65 14.09
C SER A 718 -11.73 -55.65 14.52
N SER A 719 -12.74 -56.06 15.34
CA SER A 719 -13.80 -55.17 15.78
C SER A 719 -13.27 -53.84 16.32
N ASN A 720 -13.60 -52.75 15.62
CA ASN A 720 -13.18 -51.38 15.93
C ASN A 720 -11.67 -51.10 15.97
N VAL A 721 -10.85 -51.95 15.34
CA VAL A 721 -9.42 -51.75 15.16
C VAL A 721 -9.12 -51.47 13.68
N TYR A 722 -8.81 -50.21 13.36
CA TYR A 722 -8.58 -49.75 12.00
C TYR A 722 -7.13 -49.36 11.78
N THR A 723 -6.46 -50.12 10.89
CA THR A 723 -5.08 -49.83 10.47
C THR A 723 -5.06 -49.04 9.16
N PRO A 724 -4.05 -48.17 8.97
CA PRO A 724 -3.86 -47.46 7.71
C PRO A 724 -3.12 -48.35 6.71
N MET A 725 -3.56 -48.35 5.46
CA MET A 725 -2.85 -48.91 4.34
C MET A 725 -2.78 -47.93 3.18
N TYR A 726 -1.82 -48.12 2.26
CA TYR A 726 -1.76 -47.33 1.06
C TYR A 726 -2.53 -48.00 -0.10
N SER A 727 -3.28 -47.21 -0.86
CA SER A 727 -3.82 -47.63 -2.14
C SER A 727 -2.70 -47.94 -3.16
N GLU A 728 -3.08 -48.49 -4.30
CA GLU A 728 -2.25 -48.46 -5.49
C GLU A 728 -1.91 -47.03 -5.90
N ARG A 729 -0.83 -46.86 -6.70
CA ARG A 729 -0.40 -45.52 -7.12
C ARG A 729 -1.35 -44.96 -8.15
N PHE A 730 -1.64 -43.62 -7.99
CA PHE A 730 -2.43 -42.81 -8.94
C PHE A 730 -3.83 -43.35 -9.25
N THR A 731 -4.45 -44.08 -8.33
CA THR A 731 -5.81 -44.64 -8.49
C THR A 731 -6.89 -43.63 -8.20
N TYR A 732 -6.62 -42.66 -7.31
CA TYR A 732 -7.58 -41.67 -6.83
C TYR A 732 -7.24 -40.29 -7.32
N TYR A 733 -8.25 -39.50 -7.66
CA TYR A 733 -8.15 -38.08 -7.90
C TYR A 733 -9.39 -37.38 -7.38
N TYR A 734 -9.31 -36.10 -7.09
CA TYR A 734 -10.40 -35.31 -6.54
C TYR A 734 -10.39 -33.91 -7.15
N ILE A 735 -11.57 -33.32 -7.29
CA ILE A 735 -11.79 -32.01 -7.85
C ILE A 735 -12.32 -31.06 -6.78
N MET A 736 -11.82 -29.86 -6.75
CA MET A 736 -12.32 -28.80 -5.89
C MET A 736 -12.64 -27.58 -6.73
N GLY A 737 -13.81 -26.95 -6.49
CA GLY A 737 -14.26 -25.77 -7.20
C GLY A 737 -14.78 -24.69 -6.26
N SER A 738 -14.66 -23.43 -6.66
CA SER A 738 -15.22 -22.29 -5.96
C SER A 738 -15.64 -21.21 -6.96
N ALA A 739 -16.82 -20.62 -6.75
CA ALA A 739 -17.24 -19.40 -7.42
C ALA A 739 -17.53 -18.35 -6.34
N ALA A 740 -16.81 -17.22 -6.36
CA ALA A 740 -16.87 -16.23 -5.30
C ALA A 740 -16.97 -14.80 -5.86
N LEU A 741 -17.85 -14.00 -5.26
CA LEU A 741 -17.88 -12.55 -5.39
C LEU A 741 -17.14 -11.96 -4.20
N VAL A 742 -16.08 -11.20 -4.48
CA VAL A 742 -15.19 -10.65 -3.45
C VAL A 742 -15.12 -9.14 -3.57
N TYR A 743 -15.41 -8.44 -2.47
CA TYR A 743 -15.24 -7.00 -2.33
C TYR A 743 -14.16 -6.70 -1.29
N ASN A 744 -13.05 -6.11 -1.74
CA ASN A 744 -11.94 -5.73 -0.88
C ASN A 744 -12.25 -4.44 -0.13
N THR A 745 -12.64 -4.55 1.14
CA THR A 745 -12.87 -3.41 2.03
C THR A 745 -11.58 -3.02 2.78
N ARG A 746 -11.60 -1.89 3.46
CA ARG A 746 -10.51 -1.49 4.38
C ARG A 746 -10.43 -2.40 5.63
N PHE A 747 -11.53 -3.08 5.95
CA PHE A 747 -11.65 -4.01 7.08
C PHE A 747 -11.42 -5.47 6.67
N GLY A 748 -10.78 -5.71 5.54
CA GLY A 748 -10.59 -7.03 4.97
C GLY A 748 -11.61 -7.37 3.88
N PRO A 749 -11.46 -8.53 3.22
CA PRO A 749 -12.36 -8.95 2.16
C PRO A 749 -13.73 -9.34 2.70
N LEU A 750 -14.77 -8.88 2.00
CA LEU A 750 -16.13 -9.40 2.08
C LEU A 750 -16.28 -10.41 0.95
N GLY A 751 -16.53 -11.66 1.27
CA GLY A 751 -16.64 -12.74 0.29
C GLY A 751 -17.95 -13.51 0.41
N VAL A 752 -18.57 -13.77 -0.72
CA VAL A 752 -19.71 -14.68 -0.86
C VAL A 752 -19.33 -15.73 -1.88
N SER A 753 -19.36 -17.00 -1.51
CA SER A 753 -18.95 -18.07 -2.40
C SER A 753 -19.84 -19.32 -2.33
N ILE A 754 -19.92 -20.00 -3.47
CA ILE A 754 -20.43 -21.37 -3.58
C ILE A 754 -19.23 -22.25 -3.90
N ASN A 755 -19.07 -23.31 -3.12
CA ASN A 755 -17.91 -24.17 -3.18
C ASN A 755 -18.34 -25.61 -3.42
N TYR A 756 -17.60 -26.32 -4.26
CA TYR A 756 -17.74 -27.75 -4.52
C TYR A 756 -16.50 -28.48 -4.02
N LEU A 757 -16.71 -29.55 -3.28
CA LEU A 757 -15.70 -30.48 -2.82
C LEU A 757 -16.09 -31.90 -3.25
N ASP A 758 -15.19 -32.62 -3.85
CA ASP A 758 -15.35 -34.03 -4.14
C ASP A 758 -15.03 -34.86 -2.89
N ASP A 759 -15.96 -34.79 -1.93
CA ASP A 759 -15.86 -35.45 -0.62
C ASP A 759 -17.19 -36.16 -0.29
N ASP A 760 -17.11 -37.35 0.28
CA ASP A 760 -18.28 -38.20 0.55
C ASP A 760 -19.30 -37.58 1.51
N LYS A 761 -18.88 -36.56 2.28
CA LYS A 761 -19.66 -35.94 3.34
C LYS A 761 -20.11 -34.52 3.04
N VAL A 762 -19.35 -33.78 2.23
CA VAL A 762 -19.63 -32.37 1.92
C VAL A 762 -19.33 -32.11 0.46
N ASN A 763 -20.35 -32.07 -0.40
CA ASN A 763 -20.16 -31.79 -1.82
C ASN A 763 -20.31 -30.32 -2.15
N TRP A 764 -21.40 -29.69 -1.71
CA TRP A 764 -21.67 -28.29 -1.97
C TRP A 764 -21.89 -27.55 -0.68
N TYR A 765 -21.26 -26.36 -0.54
CA TYR A 765 -21.53 -25.45 0.55
C TYR A 765 -21.47 -23.99 0.12
N PHE A 766 -22.30 -23.19 0.77
CA PHE A 766 -22.34 -21.74 0.64
C PHE A 766 -21.53 -21.12 1.78
N MET A 767 -20.68 -20.15 1.45
CA MET A 767 -19.90 -19.42 2.43
C MET A 767 -20.08 -17.92 2.26
N PHE A 768 -20.34 -17.25 3.35
CA PHE A 768 -20.21 -15.81 3.53
C PHE A 768 -19.14 -15.55 4.58
N HIS A 769 -18.26 -14.57 4.31
CA HIS A 769 -17.33 -14.09 5.34
C HIS A 769 -16.99 -12.62 5.17
N LEU A 770 -16.66 -11.97 6.29
CA LEU A 770 -16.07 -10.64 6.37
C LEU A 770 -14.82 -10.70 7.24
N GLY A 771 -13.72 -10.15 6.78
CA GLY A 771 -12.44 -10.09 7.49
C GLY A 771 -11.40 -11.07 6.97
N PHE A 772 -10.20 -11.00 7.54
CA PHE A 772 -9.05 -11.82 7.13
C PHE A 772 -9.02 -13.15 7.90
N MET A 773 -9.24 -14.26 7.19
CA MET A 773 -9.15 -15.59 7.76
C MET A 773 -7.70 -16.09 7.71
N MET A 774 -7.00 -15.97 8.81
CA MET A 774 -5.61 -16.42 8.95
C MET A 774 -5.44 -17.22 10.24
N PHE A 775 -4.49 -18.14 10.22
CA PHE A 775 -4.13 -19.02 11.34
C PHE A 775 -2.66 -18.90 11.65
N ASN A 776 -2.28 -19.04 12.92
CA ASN A 776 -0.87 -19.17 13.29
C ASN A 776 -0.30 -20.45 12.69
N LYS A 777 0.97 -20.42 12.30
CA LYS A 777 1.64 -21.56 11.67
C LYS A 777 1.82 -22.69 12.65
N LYS A 778 1.61 -23.92 12.19
CA LYS A 778 2.04 -25.14 12.89
C LYS A 778 3.55 -25.34 12.76
N GLY A 779 4.13 -26.13 13.65
CA GLY A 779 5.57 -26.41 13.64
C GLY A 779 6.03 -27.13 12.39
N LEU A 780 5.16 -27.93 11.77
CA LEU A 780 5.45 -28.65 10.53
C LEU A 780 4.99 -27.93 9.25
N ASP A 781 4.41 -26.70 9.36
CA ASP A 781 4.02 -25.86 8.23
C ASP A 781 5.16 -24.93 7.78
N TYR A 782 5.19 -24.58 6.46
CA TYR A 782 6.19 -23.66 5.88
C TYR A 782 5.97 -22.20 6.28
#